data_78d9cc5e1f92aafb8d0e254ae12d1365
#
_entry.id   78d9cc5e1f92aafb8d0e254ae12d1365
#
_cell.length_a   1.000
_cell.length_b   1.000
_cell.length_c   1.000
_cell.angle_alpha   90.00
_cell.angle_beta   90.00
_cell.angle_gamma   90.00
#
_symmetry.space_group_name_H-M   'P 1'
#
loop_
_entity.id
_entity.type
_entity.pdbx_description
1 polymer ?
#
loop_
_entity_poly.entity_id
_entity_poly.type
_entity_poly.pdbx_seq_one_letter_code
_entity_poly.pdbx_strand_id
1 'polypeptide(L)'
;FQDGFYEIAAKSFQKFLSENPADANALEARLLLGGSCVYLNRFSDAMQELDAVINSEIGTDSKDEAMYWKAEIYFRTRDFEKARELYNAILTGFPKSNYIAYIKYAYALSLYEEKKYQESMDKFSEFIAGYPKSELKEDSELKIGEILYRLKKYNESMERLSRFIQEAKDVKKIKLAYFYIGENYYYQNDYKNALASFKKSLEMPSDPTIDFYAIYDTAWSYMKSEQYEDAVREFGRLENIKKDETLMDSVIAGKAQAFMKMNKFDEALKCFTEIIEKFPKSGMIAKVYLGKSEALYRLGLYQDGIEFLKEGIKKFPSTSFTVDMKYNLGWLYFKTGKYSDAIEEFRNVINNTNEDIYRITSYCRMGDAYFQLDQLDKASEAYDMVLKEANVNPDAIFGYVDYAQYQIGRIQFKSERYEGAALAFRSLLTNYPDSKYTEDANYGLASSYFKKGSFQEAANKFKAFLEKFKDTKYKDDAEFQMASAFYNNSDYKQAMAVFQDIASKHPDSQSGRTALYEIGWCYYKIGDNKKALNQFEEYIIRYPEDELAVDVRFWLGEYYANRKDFDKAEKYFNELIKAAPASNLTDDAAYRLAIIFYEKGDLDKSMKALEDLITRYPNSDLIPTAKLKAIDILMKKDDLSEAKGRLLKFITDYKNTAFEKVASKYLGDIMKKERKAKEAISYYKESLDERRGDFNAGIQLTIGQLYEELGGLDSAVAEYMKVGYIYPDSTGIVSNATILCGRLLEKQGKISEAIKLYKKISDMDTKEAEFAKERLKILE
;
A
#
# COMPACT_ATOMS: atom_id res chain seq x y z
N PHE A 1 -32.84 70.18 -24.19
CA PHE A 1 -32.87 69.16 -23.10
C PHE A 1 -33.66 67.91 -23.53
N GLN A 2 -34.91 68.13 -24.03
CA GLN A 2 -35.80 67.00 -24.43
C GLN A 2 -35.21 66.09 -25.52
N ASP A 3 -34.39 66.65 -26.40
CA ASP A 3 -33.73 65.89 -27.52
C ASP A 3 -32.42 65.18 -27.09
N GLY A 4 -32.07 65.17 -25.77
CA GLY A 4 -30.89 64.48 -25.26
C GLY A 4 -29.56 65.23 -25.38
N PHE A 5 -29.54 66.46 -25.88
CA PHE A 5 -28.30 67.25 -26.03
C PHE A 5 -27.92 67.96 -24.70
N TYR A 6 -27.66 67.19 -23.65
CA TYR A 6 -27.50 67.67 -22.26
C TYR A 6 -26.30 68.62 -22.10
N GLU A 7 -25.19 68.46 -22.79
CA GLU A 7 -24.03 69.35 -22.71
C GLU A 7 -24.35 70.74 -23.31
N ILE A 8 -25.07 70.75 -24.41
CA ILE A 8 -25.49 72.00 -25.08
C ILE A 8 -26.57 72.71 -24.19
N ALA A 9 -27.52 71.93 -23.69
CA ALA A 9 -28.57 72.42 -22.80
C ALA A 9 -27.96 73.04 -21.53
N ALA A 10 -27.03 72.34 -20.85
CA ALA A 10 -26.37 72.84 -19.66
C ALA A 10 -25.65 74.19 -19.93
N LYS A 11 -24.88 74.30 -20.99
CA LYS A 11 -24.20 75.54 -21.33
C LYS A 11 -25.16 76.65 -21.64
N SER A 12 -26.25 76.38 -22.34
CA SER A 12 -27.27 77.38 -22.67
C SER A 12 -27.98 77.88 -21.45
N PHE A 13 -28.40 77.01 -20.55
CA PHE A 13 -29.07 77.39 -19.30
C PHE A 13 -28.12 78.16 -18.37
N GLN A 14 -26.85 77.73 -18.29
CA GLN A 14 -25.83 78.42 -17.50
C GLN A 14 -25.59 79.82 -17.97
N LYS A 15 -25.51 80.02 -19.34
CA LYS A 15 -25.41 81.34 -19.93
C LYS A 15 -26.65 82.18 -19.65
N PHE A 16 -27.84 81.65 -19.82
CA PHE A 16 -29.09 82.34 -19.53
C PHE A 16 -29.15 82.84 -18.09
N LEU A 17 -28.81 82.00 -17.14
CA LEU A 17 -28.82 82.32 -15.71
C LEU A 17 -27.75 83.33 -15.31
N SER A 18 -26.61 83.39 -16.02
CA SER A 18 -25.59 84.42 -15.82
C SER A 18 -26.00 85.79 -16.34
N GLU A 19 -26.73 85.81 -17.45
CA GLU A 19 -27.19 87.05 -18.08
C GLU A 19 -28.52 87.58 -17.48
N ASN A 20 -29.36 86.67 -17.01
CA ASN A 20 -30.70 87.00 -16.51
C ASN A 20 -31.05 86.36 -15.15
N PRO A 21 -30.29 86.59 -14.10
CA PRO A 21 -30.43 85.88 -12.81
C PRO A 21 -31.79 86.13 -12.09
N ALA A 22 -32.51 87.19 -12.38
CA ALA A 22 -33.81 87.56 -11.77
C ALA A 22 -34.98 87.36 -12.74
N ASP A 23 -34.82 86.71 -13.85
CA ASP A 23 -35.87 86.42 -14.83
C ASP A 23 -36.92 85.45 -14.24
N ALA A 24 -38.17 85.60 -14.69
CA ALA A 24 -39.28 84.79 -14.23
C ALA A 24 -39.04 83.28 -14.49
N ASN A 25 -38.30 82.97 -15.54
CA ASN A 25 -37.96 81.61 -15.90
C ASN A 25 -36.64 81.12 -15.29
N ALA A 26 -35.99 81.87 -14.44
CA ALA A 26 -34.73 81.51 -13.81
C ALA A 26 -34.78 80.17 -13.03
N LEU A 27 -35.90 79.98 -12.34
CA LEU A 27 -36.10 78.73 -11.56
C LEU A 27 -36.24 77.49 -12.51
N GLU A 28 -36.99 77.66 -13.61
CA GLU A 28 -37.10 76.59 -14.63
C GLU A 28 -35.77 76.32 -15.34
N ALA A 29 -35.02 77.40 -15.65
CA ALA A 29 -33.68 77.23 -16.20
C ALA A 29 -32.71 76.53 -15.25
N ARG A 30 -32.77 76.79 -13.90
CA ARG A 30 -32.01 76.07 -12.88
C ARG A 30 -32.41 74.60 -12.79
N LEU A 31 -33.71 74.30 -12.84
CA LEU A 31 -34.22 72.95 -12.83
C LEU A 31 -33.71 72.19 -14.00
N LEU A 32 -33.81 72.71 -15.24
CA LEU A 32 -33.35 72.12 -16.45
C LEU A 32 -31.81 72.00 -16.54
N LEU A 33 -31.09 72.97 -15.97
CA LEU A 33 -29.65 72.87 -15.77
C LEU A 33 -29.27 71.72 -14.82
N GLY A 34 -29.94 71.68 -13.64
CA GLY A 34 -29.76 70.59 -12.70
C GLY A 34 -29.99 69.23 -13.31
N GLY A 35 -31.13 69.03 -13.99
CA GLY A 35 -31.44 67.80 -14.73
C GLY A 35 -30.38 67.46 -15.82
N SER A 36 -29.92 68.48 -16.58
CA SER A 36 -28.85 68.28 -17.55
C SER A 36 -27.55 67.79 -16.88
N CYS A 37 -27.18 68.41 -15.75
CA CYS A 37 -26.01 68.03 -15.00
C CYS A 37 -26.11 66.58 -14.40
N VAL A 38 -27.33 66.15 -14.02
CA VAL A 38 -27.55 64.74 -13.59
C VAL A 38 -27.25 63.75 -14.70
N TYR A 39 -27.72 64.02 -15.93
CA TYR A 39 -27.43 63.16 -17.11
C TYR A 39 -25.95 63.16 -17.47
N LEU A 40 -25.25 64.29 -17.23
CA LEU A 40 -23.82 64.42 -17.46
C LEU A 40 -22.95 63.87 -16.28
N ASN A 41 -23.55 63.32 -15.25
CA ASN A 41 -22.91 62.87 -14.00
C ASN A 41 -22.15 64.00 -13.25
N ARG A 42 -22.51 65.27 -13.50
CA ARG A 42 -21.95 66.44 -12.80
C ARG A 42 -22.77 66.70 -11.52
N PHE A 43 -22.69 65.76 -10.57
CA PHE A 43 -23.62 65.74 -9.41
C PHE A 43 -23.49 66.93 -8.48
N SER A 44 -22.27 67.49 -8.28
CA SER A 44 -22.06 68.65 -7.47
C SER A 44 -22.78 69.90 -7.99
N ASP A 45 -22.61 70.12 -9.30
CA ASP A 45 -23.25 71.24 -9.99
C ASP A 45 -24.80 71.08 -10.00
N ALA A 46 -25.25 69.84 -10.28
CA ALA A 46 -26.67 69.53 -10.22
C ALA A 46 -27.28 69.77 -8.85
N MET A 47 -26.63 69.37 -7.76
CA MET A 47 -27.10 69.56 -6.39
C MET A 47 -27.28 71.07 -6.07
N GLN A 48 -26.29 71.88 -6.46
CA GLN A 48 -26.34 73.30 -6.21
C GLN A 48 -27.58 73.96 -6.87
N GLU A 49 -27.82 73.68 -8.16
CA GLU A 49 -28.93 74.25 -8.88
C GLU A 49 -30.27 73.69 -8.42
N LEU A 50 -30.37 72.38 -8.12
CA LEU A 50 -31.61 71.80 -7.63
C LEU A 50 -31.97 72.31 -6.20
N ASP A 51 -30.98 72.47 -5.34
CA ASP A 51 -31.19 73.02 -4.02
C ASP A 51 -31.71 74.47 -4.06
N ALA A 52 -31.23 75.26 -5.02
CA ALA A 52 -31.75 76.61 -5.27
C ALA A 52 -33.25 76.63 -5.67
N VAL A 53 -33.69 75.61 -6.43
CA VAL A 53 -35.10 75.46 -6.77
C VAL A 53 -35.94 74.99 -5.58
N ILE A 54 -35.44 73.97 -4.86
CA ILE A 54 -36.13 73.36 -3.72
C ILE A 54 -36.36 74.39 -2.61
N ASN A 55 -35.37 75.27 -2.33
CA ASN A 55 -35.41 76.28 -1.23
C ASN A 55 -36.05 77.61 -1.67
N SER A 56 -36.49 77.74 -2.93
CA SER A 56 -37.16 78.97 -3.37
C SER A 56 -38.52 79.09 -2.72
N GLU A 57 -38.87 80.34 -2.34
CA GLU A 57 -40.21 80.68 -1.85
C GLU A 57 -41.25 80.87 -2.98
N ILE A 58 -40.75 81.06 -4.20
CA ILE A 58 -41.55 81.29 -5.43
C ILE A 58 -41.51 80.01 -6.27
N GLY A 59 -42.67 79.66 -6.80
CA GLY A 59 -42.71 78.53 -7.80
C GLY A 59 -42.78 77.13 -7.19
N THR A 60 -43.95 76.80 -6.59
CA THR A 60 -44.19 75.48 -6.00
C THR A 60 -44.28 74.36 -7.05
N ASP A 61 -44.57 74.69 -8.33
CA ASP A 61 -44.88 73.69 -9.38
C ASP A 61 -43.65 72.88 -9.91
N SER A 62 -42.44 73.33 -9.60
CA SER A 62 -41.17 72.64 -10.04
C SER A 62 -40.39 72.00 -8.87
N LYS A 63 -40.90 72.08 -7.66
CA LYS A 63 -40.18 71.54 -6.45
C LYS A 63 -40.16 70.04 -6.44
N ASP A 64 -41.22 69.36 -6.81
CA ASP A 64 -41.33 67.93 -6.88
C ASP A 64 -40.36 67.37 -7.88
N GLU A 65 -40.22 68.01 -9.07
CA GLU A 65 -39.24 67.60 -10.07
C GLU A 65 -37.80 67.85 -9.62
N ALA A 66 -37.50 68.96 -8.97
CA ALA A 66 -36.19 69.25 -8.43
C ALA A 66 -35.79 68.23 -7.33
N MET A 67 -36.73 67.91 -6.47
CA MET A 67 -36.56 66.88 -5.42
C MET A 67 -36.39 65.50 -6.07
N TYR A 68 -37.12 65.17 -7.14
CA TYR A 68 -36.95 63.90 -7.91
C TYR A 68 -35.54 63.81 -8.48
N TRP A 69 -35.03 64.81 -9.17
CA TRP A 69 -33.67 64.81 -9.70
C TRP A 69 -32.60 64.74 -8.63
N LYS A 70 -32.84 65.38 -7.46
CA LYS A 70 -31.93 65.27 -6.31
C LYS A 70 -31.95 63.86 -5.73
N ALA A 71 -33.09 63.22 -5.65
CA ALA A 71 -33.21 61.82 -5.20
C ALA A 71 -32.50 60.86 -6.18
N GLU A 72 -32.61 61.17 -7.50
CA GLU A 72 -31.90 60.39 -8.53
C GLU A 72 -30.37 60.50 -8.41
N ILE A 73 -29.81 61.66 -7.98
CA ILE A 73 -28.38 61.80 -7.65
C ILE A 73 -28.01 60.86 -6.50
N TYR A 74 -28.78 60.90 -5.41
CA TYR A 74 -28.55 60.04 -4.25
C TYR A 74 -28.64 58.55 -4.64
N PHE A 75 -29.61 58.19 -5.46
CA PHE A 75 -29.73 56.82 -6.00
C PHE A 75 -28.48 56.40 -6.81
N ARG A 76 -28.01 57.24 -7.74
CA ARG A 76 -26.82 56.97 -8.56
C ARG A 76 -25.53 56.94 -7.76
N THR A 77 -25.44 57.74 -6.65
CA THR A 77 -24.31 57.75 -5.75
C THR A 77 -24.41 56.64 -4.66
N ARG A 78 -25.44 55.80 -4.73
CA ARG A 78 -25.72 54.69 -3.82
C ARG A 78 -26.08 55.10 -2.40
N ASP A 79 -26.48 56.35 -2.16
CA ASP A 79 -27.03 56.83 -0.89
C ASP A 79 -28.56 56.59 -0.90
N PHE A 80 -28.92 55.29 -0.84
CA PHE A 80 -30.32 54.87 -1.03
C PHE A 80 -31.24 55.36 0.11
N GLU A 81 -30.70 55.59 1.30
CA GLU A 81 -31.47 56.14 2.44
C GLU A 81 -31.95 57.54 2.15
N LYS A 82 -31.06 58.48 1.75
CA LYS A 82 -31.43 59.84 1.39
C LYS A 82 -32.31 59.91 0.13
N ALA A 83 -32.07 59.00 -0.80
CA ALA A 83 -32.96 58.90 -1.96
C ALA A 83 -34.39 58.57 -1.54
N ARG A 84 -34.61 57.61 -0.63
CA ARG A 84 -35.93 57.24 -0.13
C ARG A 84 -36.56 58.33 0.76
N GLU A 85 -35.77 59.05 1.53
CA GLU A 85 -36.27 60.23 2.30
C GLU A 85 -36.91 61.23 1.35
N LEU A 86 -36.23 61.60 0.28
CA LEU A 86 -36.77 62.51 -0.75
C LEU A 86 -37.98 61.93 -1.46
N TYR A 87 -37.92 60.65 -1.84
CA TYR A 87 -39.06 59.96 -2.44
C TYR A 87 -40.29 60.02 -1.54
N ASN A 88 -40.15 59.75 -0.25
CA ASN A 88 -41.24 59.86 0.70
C ASN A 88 -41.75 61.31 0.88
N ALA A 89 -40.86 62.32 0.89
CA ALA A 89 -41.24 63.71 0.95
C ALA A 89 -42.06 64.12 -0.30
N ILE A 90 -41.73 63.63 -1.48
CA ILE A 90 -42.50 63.89 -2.71
C ILE A 90 -43.87 63.19 -2.61
N LEU A 91 -43.88 61.93 -2.24
CA LEU A 91 -45.12 61.12 -2.14
C LEU A 91 -46.13 61.68 -1.19
N THR A 92 -45.65 62.34 -0.12
CA THR A 92 -46.50 62.94 0.90
C THR A 92 -46.87 64.44 0.61
N GLY A 93 -45.89 65.19 0.12
CA GLY A 93 -46.04 66.61 -0.14
C GLY A 93 -46.63 66.98 -1.48
N PHE A 94 -46.42 66.12 -2.50
CA PHE A 94 -46.83 66.37 -3.88
C PHE A 94 -47.56 65.14 -4.51
N PRO A 95 -48.73 64.76 -3.98
CA PRO A 95 -49.42 63.54 -4.36
C PRO A 95 -49.96 63.56 -5.79
N LYS A 96 -49.89 64.69 -6.52
CA LYS A 96 -50.30 64.87 -7.90
C LYS A 96 -49.10 65.04 -8.85
N SER A 97 -47.86 64.85 -8.35
CA SER A 97 -46.65 64.94 -9.16
C SER A 97 -46.67 63.93 -10.32
N ASN A 98 -46.20 64.39 -11.50
CA ASN A 98 -46.05 63.51 -12.65
C ASN A 98 -44.99 62.39 -12.43
N TYR A 99 -44.16 62.53 -11.43
CA TYR A 99 -43.06 61.59 -11.12
C TYR A 99 -43.49 60.49 -10.15
N ILE A 100 -44.72 60.48 -9.63
CA ILE A 100 -45.17 59.51 -8.61
C ILE A 100 -44.94 58.07 -9.03
N ALA A 101 -45.23 57.73 -10.29
CA ALA A 101 -44.99 56.37 -10.80
C ALA A 101 -43.52 56.03 -10.82
N TYR A 102 -42.65 56.94 -11.34
CA TYR A 102 -41.19 56.73 -11.37
C TYR A 102 -40.60 56.64 -9.94
N ILE A 103 -41.08 57.49 -9.03
CA ILE A 103 -40.63 57.49 -7.63
C ILE A 103 -40.96 56.16 -6.93
N LYS A 104 -42.16 55.64 -7.05
CA LYS A 104 -42.56 54.37 -6.49
C LYS A 104 -41.73 53.20 -7.02
N TYR A 105 -41.46 53.22 -8.33
CA TYR A 105 -40.56 52.26 -8.97
C TYR A 105 -39.14 52.43 -8.45
N ALA A 106 -38.54 53.61 -8.43
CA ALA A 106 -37.21 53.88 -7.92
C ALA A 106 -37.05 53.57 -6.45
N TYR A 107 -38.09 53.77 -5.64
CA TYR A 107 -38.14 53.39 -4.24
C TYR A 107 -37.99 51.88 -4.10
N ALA A 108 -38.77 51.09 -4.85
CA ALA A 108 -38.68 49.64 -4.84
C ALA A 108 -37.30 49.17 -5.30
N LEU A 109 -36.74 49.83 -6.33
CA LEU A 109 -35.41 49.50 -6.86
C LEU A 109 -34.29 49.83 -5.85
N SER A 110 -34.42 50.94 -5.09
CA SER A 110 -33.46 51.28 -4.01
C SER A 110 -33.38 50.19 -2.92
N LEU A 111 -34.51 49.60 -2.55
CA LEU A 111 -34.58 48.45 -1.62
C LEU A 111 -33.94 47.20 -2.21
N TYR A 112 -34.12 46.98 -3.53
CA TYR A 112 -33.44 45.86 -4.22
C TYR A 112 -31.92 46.03 -4.17
N GLU A 113 -31.40 47.20 -4.46
CA GLU A 113 -29.96 47.48 -4.44
C GLU A 113 -29.34 47.29 -3.03
N GLU A 114 -30.10 47.58 -1.97
CA GLU A 114 -29.73 47.30 -0.58
C GLU A 114 -29.94 45.83 -0.17
N LYS A 115 -30.33 44.95 -1.10
CA LYS A 115 -30.63 43.53 -0.84
C LYS A 115 -31.82 43.30 0.14
N LYS A 116 -32.67 44.31 0.35
CA LYS A 116 -33.94 44.23 1.11
C LYS A 116 -35.02 43.63 0.21
N TYR A 117 -34.78 42.40 -0.24
CA TYR A 117 -35.53 41.76 -1.32
C TYR A 117 -37.01 41.61 -1.06
N GLN A 118 -37.43 41.24 0.17
CA GLN A 118 -38.86 41.07 0.48
C GLN A 118 -39.58 42.44 0.42
N GLU A 119 -39.06 43.48 1.06
CA GLU A 119 -39.64 44.80 1.04
C GLU A 119 -39.70 45.39 -0.38
N SER A 120 -38.64 45.17 -1.16
CA SER A 120 -38.60 45.56 -2.57
C SER A 120 -39.70 44.89 -3.40
N MET A 121 -39.90 43.58 -3.22
CA MET A 121 -40.94 42.82 -3.89
C MET A 121 -42.34 43.35 -3.57
N ASP A 122 -42.58 43.64 -2.29
CA ASP A 122 -43.85 44.20 -1.85
C ASP A 122 -44.11 45.55 -2.52
N LYS A 123 -43.09 46.44 -2.58
CA LYS A 123 -43.20 47.75 -3.24
C LYS A 123 -43.37 47.68 -4.74
N PHE A 124 -42.71 46.74 -5.44
CA PHE A 124 -42.98 46.50 -6.85
C PHE A 124 -44.39 45.94 -7.06
N SER A 125 -44.90 45.09 -6.20
CA SER A 125 -46.28 44.58 -6.25
C SER A 125 -47.30 45.67 -6.06
N GLU A 126 -47.11 46.59 -5.08
CA GLU A 126 -47.91 47.77 -4.87
C GLU A 126 -47.89 48.69 -6.13
N PHE A 127 -46.70 48.84 -6.75
CA PHE A 127 -46.56 49.65 -7.97
C PHE A 127 -47.36 49.06 -9.11
N ILE A 128 -47.25 47.76 -9.41
CA ILE A 128 -47.97 47.09 -10.48
C ILE A 128 -49.50 47.22 -10.30
N ALA A 129 -49.97 47.02 -9.09
CA ALA A 129 -51.40 47.15 -8.74
C ALA A 129 -51.91 48.58 -8.95
N GLY A 130 -51.12 49.60 -8.57
CA GLY A 130 -51.47 50.98 -8.67
C GLY A 130 -51.31 51.58 -10.08
N TYR A 131 -50.40 51.05 -10.85
CA TYR A 131 -50.04 51.61 -12.20
C TYR A 131 -49.99 50.51 -13.29
N PRO A 132 -51.11 49.82 -13.57
CA PRO A 132 -51.12 48.62 -14.46
C PRO A 132 -50.86 48.98 -15.92
N LYS A 133 -50.93 50.27 -16.28
CA LYS A 133 -50.65 50.76 -17.67
C LYS A 133 -49.29 51.46 -17.76
N SER A 134 -48.49 51.50 -16.72
CA SER A 134 -47.16 52.11 -16.74
C SER A 134 -46.21 51.35 -17.66
N GLU A 135 -45.35 52.06 -18.36
CA GLU A 135 -44.24 51.47 -19.13
C GLU A 135 -43.24 50.70 -18.25
N LEU A 136 -43.16 51.04 -16.95
CA LEU A 136 -42.33 50.39 -15.96
C LEU A 136 -42.96 49.11 -15.38
N LYS A 137 -44.17 48.71 -15.85
CA LYS A 137 -44.83 47.51 -15.38
C LYS A 137 -44.01 46.25 -15.74
N GLU A 138 -43.57 46.15 -16.98
CA GLU A 138 -42.77 44.98 -17.44
C GLU A 138 -41.45 44.86 -16.66
N ASP A 139 -40.78 46.02 -16.39
CA ASP A 139 -39.55 46.03 -15.58
C ASP A 139 -39.82 45.57 -14.14
N SER A 140 -40.93 45.99 -13.57
CA SER A 140 -41.34 45.59 -12.24
C SER A 140 -41.69 44.12 -12.12
N GLU A 141 -42.40 43.57 -13.10
CA GLU A 141 -42.77 42.14 -13.18
C GLU A 141 -41.53 41.27 -13.30
N LEU A 142 -40.59 41.62 -14.17
CA LEU A 142 -39.31 40.92 -14.36
C LEU A 142 -38.46 40.99 -13.09
N LYS A 143 -38.44 42.21 -12.45
CA LYS A 143 -37.67 42.39 -11.21
C LYS A 143 -38.23 41.58 -10.04
N ILE A 144 -39.54 41.40 -9.95
CA ILE A 144 -40.15 40.48 -8.97
C ILE A 144 -39.70 39.02 -9.24
N GLY A 145 -39.66 38.58 -10.49
CA GLY A 145 -39.15 37.25 -10.85
C GLY A 145 -37.70 37.08 -10.42
N GLU A 146 -36.83 38.06 -10.68
CA GLU A 146 -35.45 38.08 -10.21
C GLU A 146 -35.33 38.05 -8.67
N ILE A 147 -36.13 38.85 -7.97
CA ILE A 147 -36.14 38.88 -6.51
C ILE A 147 -36.51 37.52 -5.92
N LEU A 148 -37.54 36.85 -6.44
CA LEU A 148 -37.93 35.53 -6.03
C LEU A 148 -36.80 34.51 -6.21
N TYR A 149 -36.04 34.60 -7.31
CA TYR A 149 -34.81 33.83 -7.52
C TYR A 149 -33.77 34.13 -6.42
N ARG A 150 -33.52 35.43 -6.12
CA ARG A 150 -32.56 35.84 -5.08
C ARG A 150 -32.98 35.34 -3.69
N LEU A 151 -34.29 35.28 -3.40
CA LEU A 151 -34.86 34.71 -2.20
C LEU A 151 -34.90 33.19 -2.16
N LYS A 152 -34.37 32.52 -3.20
CA LYS A 152 -34.38 31.06 -3.39
C LYS A 152 -35.78 30.44 -3.50
N LYS A 153 -36.80 31.27 -3.82
CA LYS A 153 -38.19 30.86 -4.07
C LYS A 153 -38.33 30.47 -5.53
N TYR A 154 -37.58 29.41 -5.97
CA TYR A 154 -37.39 29.09 -7.35
C TYR A 154 -38.69 28.77 -8.11
N ASN A 155 -39.62 28.05 -7.49
CA ASN A 155 -40.91 27.73 -8.13
C ASN A 155 -41.77 28.95 -8.36
N GLU A 156 -41.89 29.84 -7.36
CA GLU A 156 -42.64 31.10 -7.47
C GLU A 156 -41.98 31.99 -8.54
N SER A 157 -40.67 32.06 -8.60
CA SER A 157 -39.90 32.80 -9.61
C SER A 157 -40.24 32.29 -11.03
N MET A 158 -40.18 30.97 -11.23
CA MET A 158 -40.47 30.35 -12.54
C MET A 158 -41.92 30.61 -12.95
N GLU A 159 -42.85 30.47 -12.07
CA GLU A 159 -44.29 30.77 -12.34
C GLU A 159 -44.49 32.23 -12.75
N ARG A 160 -43.87 33.17 -12.00
CA ARG A 160 -43.94 34.59 -12.30
C ARG A 160 -43.31 34.91 -13.64
N LEU A 161 -42.10 34.44 -13.90
CA LEU A 161 -41.38 34.71 -15.12
C LEU A 161 -42.05 34.04 -16.36
N SER A 162 -42.66 32.85 -16.20
CA SER A 162 -43.39 32.18 -17.26
C SER A 162 -44.64 32.95 -17.68
N ARG A 163 -45.40 33.55 -16.73
CA ARG A 163 -46.50 34.43 -17.03
C ARG A 163 -46.02 35.73 -17.72
N PHE A 164 -44.92 36.30 -17.20
CA PHE A 164 -44.28 37.45 -17.80
C PHE A 164 -43.97 37.26 -19.26
N ILE A 165 -43.36 36.13 -19.64
CA ILE A 165 -42.99 35.79 -21.03
C ILE A 165 -44.22 35.74 -21.96
N GLN A 166 -45.38 35.33 -21.45
CA GLN A 166 -46.64 35.28 -22.22
C GLN A 166 -47.23 36.66 -22.51
N GLU A 167 -47.01 37.63 -21.62
CA GLU A 167 -47.61 38.95 -21.67
C GLU A 167 -46.70 40.07 -22.16
N ALA A 168 -45.36 39.88 -21.98
CA ALA A 168 -44.37 40.90 -22.30
C ALA A 168 -44.18 41.08 -23.82
N LYS A 169 -43.84 42.30 -24.21
CA LYS A 169 -43.55 42.67 -25.60
C LYS A 169 -42.08 42.91 -25.87
N ASP A 170 -41.34 43.29 -24.80
CA ASP A 170 -39.92 43.59 -24.91
C ASP A 170 -39.12 42.28 -24.99
N VAL A 171 -38.58 42.01 -26.18
CA VAL A 171 -37.81 40.80 -26.46
C VAL A 171 -36.54 40.69 -25.58
N LYS A 172 -35.94 41.83 -25.22
CA LYS A 172 -34.75 41.80 -24.32
C LYS A 172 -35.12 41.36 -22.91
N LYS A 173 -36.29 41.81 -22.40
CA LYS A 173 -36.80 41.41 -21.11
C LYS A 173 -37.23 39.95 -21.12
N ILE A 174 -37.81 39.44 -22.19
CA ILE A 174 -38.16 38.04 -22.37
C ILE A 174 -36.89 37.19 -22.38
N LYS A 175 -35.83 37.64 -23.05
CA LYS A 175 -34.49 36.97 -23.02
C LYS A 175 -33.97 36.81 -21.62
N LEU A 176 -34.00 37.89 -20.81
CA LEU A 176 -33.54 37.88 -19.42
C LEU A 176 -34.44 36.98 -18.55
N ALA A 177 -35.76 36.95 -18.82
CA ALA A 177 -36.67 36.06 -18.10
C ALA A 177 -36.33 34.57 -18.34
N TYR A 178 -36.05 34.17 -19.62
CA TYR A 178 -35.59 32.81 -19.91
C TYR A 178 -34.26 32.48 -19.24
N PHE A 179 -33.36 33.46 -19.15
CA PHE A 179 -32.09 33.28 -18.42
C PHE A 179 -32.36 32.98 -16.93
N TYR A 180 -33.19 33.77 -16.22
CA TYR A 180 -33.53 33.51 -14.84
C TYR A 180 -34.32 32.22 -14.62
N ILE A 181 -35.16 31.80 -15.56
CA ILE A 181 -35.80 30.48 -15.52
C ILE A 181 -34.76 29.38 -15.59
N GLY A 182 -33.74 29.53 -16.45
CA GLY A 182 -32.59 28.61 -16.52
C GLY A 182 -31.84 28.52 -15.20
N GLU A 183 -31.54 29.65 -14.58
CA GLU A 183 -30.92 29.76 -13.26
C GLU A 183 -31.73 29.03 -12.18
N ASN A 184 -33.06 29.24 -12.14
CA ASN A 184 -33.94 28.57 -11.19
C ASN A 184 -33.89 27.05 -11.34
N TYR A 185 -33.92 26.52 -12.56
CA TYR A 185 -33.75 25.08 -12.80
C TYR A 185 -32.36 24.57 -12.41
N TYR A 186 -31.29 25.35 -12.69
CA TYR A 186 -29.93 24.99 -12.35
C TYR A 186 -29.76 24.77 -10.82
N TYR A 187 -30.27 25.74 -10.02
CA TYR A 187 -30.18 25.64 -8.57
C TYR A 187 -31.12 24.58 -7.94
N GLN A 188 -32.11 24.10 -8.71
CA GLN A 188 -32.92 22.93 -8.35
C GLN A 188 -32.31 21.61 -8.84
N ASN A 189 -31.10 21.63 -9.41
CA ASN A 189 -30.41 20.51 -10.03
C ASN A 189 -31.14 19.89 -11.24
N ASP A 190 -32.10 20.60 -11.83
CA ASP A 190 -32.76 20.21 -13.07
C ASP A 190 -32.01 20.78 -14.29
N TYR A 191 -30.83 20.20 -14.52
CA TYR A 191 -29.91 20.68 -15.56
C TYR A 191 -30.49 20.57 -16.97
N LYS A 192 -31.38 19.59 -17.21
CA LYS A 192 -32.03 19.41 -18.50
C LYS A 192 -32.93 20.59 -18.84
N ASN A 193 -33.79 21.04 -17.94
CA ASN A 193 -34.67 22.19 -18.17
C ASN A 193 -33.89 23.51 -18.07
N ALA A 194 -32.82 23.58 -17.29
CA ALA A 194 -31.88 24.70 -17.27
C ALA A 194 -31.29 24.93 -18.68
N LEU A 195 -30.70 23.88 -19.30
CA LEU A 195 -30.15 23.92 -20.65
C LEU A 195 -31.19 24.36 -21.68
N ALA A 196 -32.42 23.83 -21.59
CA ALA A 196 -33.51 24.23 -22.52
C ALA A 196 -33.86 25.71 -22.38
N SER A 197 -33.84 26.26 -21.17
CA SER A 197 -34.17 27.65 -20.86
C SER A 197 -33.03 28.58 -21.31
N PHE A 198 -31.79 28.27 -21.02
CA PHE A 198 -30.65 29.05 -21.52
C PHE A 198 -30.57 29.03 -23.04
N LYS A 199 -30.85 27.92 -23.68
CA LYS A 199 -30.96 27.83 -25.14
C LYS A 199 -31.99 28.80 -25.71
N LYS A 200 -33.21 28.85 -25.11
CA LYS A 200 -34.25 29.82 -25.53
C LYS A 200 -33.79 31.26 -25.35
N SER A 201 -33.08 31.56 -24.26
CA SER A 201 -32.48 32.89 -24.05
C SER A 201 -31.48 33.23 -25.18
N LEU A 202 -30.59 32.29 -25.54
CA LEU A 202 -29.54 32.46 -26.55
C LEU A 202 -30.08 32.51 -28.01
N GLU A 203 -31.26 31.95 -28.27
CA GLU A 203 -31.95 32.05 -29.58
C GLU A 203 -32.56 33.41 -29.86
N MET A 204 -32.65 34.27 -28.84
CA MET A 204 -33.18 35.63 -28.98
C MET A 204 -32.10 36.62 -29.45
N PRO A 205 -32.50 37.86 -29.87
CA PRO A 205 -31.54 38.87 -30.28
C PRO A 205 -30.42 39.05 -29.29
N SER A 206 -29.18 39.18 -29.79
CA SER A 206 -27.98 39.18 -28.94
C SER A 206 -27.95 40.34 -27.96
N ASP A 207 -27.75 40.01 -26.73
CA ASP A 207 -27.29 40.90 -25.66
C ASP A 207 -25.99 40.35 -25.11
N PRO A 208 -24.85 40.98 -25.38
CA PRO A 208 -23.55 40.42 -25.06
C PRO A 208 -23.36 40.09 -23.56
N THR A 209 -24.06 40.78 -22.66
CA THR A 209 -23.98 40.53 -21.23
C THR A 209 -24.76 39.28 -20.85
N ILE A 210 -26.02 39.22 -21.26
CA ILE A 210 -26.90 38.07 -20.98
C ILE A 210 -26.32 36.81 -21.66
N ASP A 211 -25.88 36.96 -22.93
CA ASP A 211 -25.29 35.84 -23.69
C ASP A 211 -24.06 35.25 -22.99
N PHE A 212 -23.19 36.11 -22.46
CA PHE A 212 -22.01 35.62 -21.71
C PHE A 212 -22.42 34.75 -20.52
N TYR A 213 -23.30 35.25 -19.65
CA TYR A 213 -23.74 34.48 -18.50
C TYR A 213 -24.56 33.25 -18.88
N ALA A 214 -25.43 33.36 -19.90
CA ALA A 214 -26.21 32.19 -20.32
C ALA A 214 -25.32 31.08 -20.89
N ILE A 215 -24.25 31.39 -21.62
CA ILE A 215 -23.28 30.40 -22.11
C ILE A 215 -22.46 29.83 -20.91
N TYR A 216 -22.07 30.69 -19.96
CA TYR A 216 -21.33 30.27 -18.78
C TYR A 216 -22.12 29.26 -17.96
N ASP A 217 -23.40 29.55 -17.70
CA ASP A 217 -24.26 28.67 -16.91
C ASP A 217 -24.69 27.42 -17.70
N THR A 218 -24.78 27.55 -19.05
CA THR A 218 -24.92 26.39 -19.95
C THR A 218 -23.72 25.44 -19.79
N ALA A 219 -22.48 25.95 -19.80
CA ALA A 219 -21.28 25.15 -19.64
C ALA A 219 -21.25 24.44 -18.29
N TRP A 220 -21.62 25.15 -17.21
CA TRP A 220 -21.72 24.53 -15.88
C TRP A 220 -22.87 23.53 -15.76
N SER A 221 -24.00 23.77 -16.46
CA SER A 221 -25.10 22.79 -16.54
C SER A 221 -24.65 21.49 -17.20
N TYR A 222 -23.88 21.58 -18.28
CA TYR A 222 -23.25 20.41 -18.91
C TYR A 222 -22.25 19.72 -17.99
N MET A 223 -21.44 20.48 -17.23
CA MET A 223 -20.52 19.92 -16.21
C MET A 223 -21.26 19.09 -15.17
N LYS A 224 -22.39 19.61 -14.68
CA LYS A 224 -23.23 18.95 -13.66
C LYS A 224 -24.00 17.75 -14.20
N SER A 225 -24.29 17.74 -15.51
CA SER A 225 -24.92 16.62 -16.23
C SER A 225 -23.92 15.60 -16.75
N GLU A 226 -22.63 15.71 -16.39
CA GLU A 226 -21.53 14.87 -16.84
C GLU A 226 -21.30 14.86 -18.37
N GLN A 227 -21.80 15.88 -19.08
CA GLN A 227 -21.61 16.09 -20.51
C GLN A 227 -20.37 16.98 -20.75
N TYR A 228 -19.19 16.43 -20.48
CA TYR A 228 -17.96 17.21 -20.37
C TYR A 228 -17.49 17.78 -21.72
N GLU A 229 -17.69 17.08 -22.83
CA GLU A 229 -17.36 17.55 -24.17
C GLU A 229 -18.16 18.81 -24.52
N ASP A 230 -19.47 18.81 -24.22
CA ASP A 230 -20.34 19.96 -24.45
C ASP A 230 -19.95 21.13 -23.55
N ALA A 231 -19.58 20.84 -22.28
CA ALA A 231 -19.07 21.87 -21.38
C ALA A 231 -17.80 22.53 -21.91
N VAL A 232 -16.82 21.76 -22.40
CA VAL A 232 -15.58 22.28 -23.00
C VAL A 232 -15.90 23.17 -24.19
N ARG A 233 -16.84 22.77 -25.04
CA ARG A 233 -17.26 23.57 -26.21
C ARG A 233 -17.86 24.92 -25.80
N GLU A 234 -18.75 24.94 -24.81
CA GLU A 234 -19.38 26.18 -24.34
C GLU A 234 -18.38 27.09 -23.61
N PHE A 235 -17.49 26.54 -22.76
CA PHE A 235 -16.38 27.33 -22.20
C PHE A 235 -15.46 27.91 -23.28
N GLY A 236 -15.18 27.15 -24.35
CA GLY A 236 -14.41 27.64 -25.50
C GLY A 236 -15.09 28.75 -26.30
N ARG A 237 -16.43 28.80 -26.33
CA ARG A 237 -17.19 29.94 -26.94
C ARG A 237 -16.93 31.22 -26.15
N LEU A 238 -16.86 31.17 -24.84
CA LEU A 238 -16.63 32.33 -23.95
C LEU A 238 -15.25 32.95 -24.18
N GLU A 239 -14.22 32.14 -24.41
CA GLU A 239 -12.85 32.63 -24.70
C GLU A 239 -12.82 33.57 -25.91
N ASN A 240 -13.73 33.39 -26.84
CA ASN A 240 -13.84 34.21 -28.06
C ASN A 240 -14.67 35.49 -27.87
N ILE A 241 -15.51 35.58 -26.83
CA ILE A 241 -16.42 36.71 -26.61
C ILE A 241 -15.73 37.91 -25.95
N LYS A 242 -14.59 37.70 -25.27
CA LYS A 242 -13.68 38.73 -24.70
C LYS A 242 -14.31 39.87 -23.87
N LYS A 243 -15.49 39.72 -23.29
CA LYS A 243 -16.21 40.88 -22.71
C LYS A 243 -16.06 41.04 -21.20
N ASP A 244 -15.76 39.99 -20.46
CA ASP A 244 -15.59 40.09 -19.02
C ASP A 244 -14.29 39.40 -18.57
N GLU A 245 -13.21 40.18 -18.52
CA GLU A 245 -11.90 39.72 -18.07
C GLU A 245 -11.94 39.20 -16.61
N THR A 246 -12.97 39.60 -15.85
CA THR A 246 -13.09 39.25 -14.40
C THR A 246 -13.52 37.81 -14.18
N LEU A 247 -14.11 37.13 -15.19
CA LEU A 247 -14.56 35.76 -15.09
C LEU A 247 -13.76 34.78 -15.98
N MET A 248 -12.79 35.28 -16.74
CA MET A 248 -12.03 34.44 -17.68
C MET A 248 -11.19 33.38 -16.97
N ASP A 249 -10.66 33.66 -15.78
CA ASP A 249 -9.99 32.67 -14.95
C ASP A 249 -10.93 31.52 -14.55
N SER A 250 -12.21 31.85 -14.22
CA SER A 250 -13.26 30.87 -13.90
C SER A 250 -13.68 30.04 -15.12
N VAL A 251 -13.76 30.67 -16.30
CA VAL A 251 -14.06 29.98 -17.59
C VAL A 251 -12.97 28.94 -17.90
N ILE A 252 -11.71 29.36 -17.88
CA ILE A 252 -10.57 28.47 -18.15
C ILE A 252 -10.46 27.38 -17.09
N ALA A 253 -10.74 27.70 -15.80
CA ALA A 253 -10.76 26.72 -14.72
C ALA A 253 -11.87 25.68 -14.89
N GLY A 254 -13.08 26.10 -15.33
CA GLY A 254 -14.18 25.20 -15.66
C GLY A 254 -13.82 24.25 -16.79
N LYS A 255 -13.21 24.79 -17.86
CA LYS A 255 -12.69 24.00 -18.98
C LYS A 255 -11.62 22.99 -18.54
N ALA A 256 -10.68 23.41 -17.67
CA ALA A 256 -9.66 22.53 -17.10
C ALA A 256 -10.29 21.38 -16.30
N GLN A 257 -11.31 21.68 -15.47
CA GLN A 257 -12.03 20.67 -14.71
C GLN A 257 -12.75 19.67 -15.62
N ALA A 258 -13.36 20.14 -16.74
CA ALA A 258 -13.98 19.26 -17.72
C ALA A 258 -12.94 18.31 -18.34
N PHE A 259 -11.77 18.81 -18.73
CA PHE A 259 -10.68 17.99 -19.24
C PHE A 259 -10.17 16.98 -18.21
N MET A 260 -10.06 17.36 -16.93
CA MET A 260 -9.72 16.43 -15.84
C MET A 260 -10.72 15.28 -15.74
N LYS A 261 -12.04 15.58 -15.82
CA LYS A 261 -13.11 14.57 -15.79
C LYS A 261 -13.09 13.64 -17.02
N MET A 262 -12.64 14.14 -18.16
CA MET A 262 -12.45 13.35 -19.38
C MET A 262 -11.13 12.59 -19.44
N ASN A 263 -10.30 12.64 -18.39
CA ASN A 263 -8.93 12.12 -18.34
C ASN A 263 -8.01 12.72 -19.43
N LYS A 264 -8.32 13.91 -19.94
CA LYS A 264 -7.48 14.67 -20.88
C LYS A 264 -6.55 15.59 -20.10
N PHE A 265 -5.56 14.97 -19.43
CA PHE A 265 -4.73 15.67 -18.46
C PHE A 265 -3.76 16.67 -19.07
N ASP A 266 -3.29 16.44 -20.32
CA ASP A 266 -2.43 17.38 -21.04
C ASP A 266 -3.15 18.69 -21.37
N GLU A 267 -4.43 18.60 -21.77
CA GLU A 267 -5.27 19.75 -22.07
C GLU A 267 -5.61 20.51 -20.77
N ALA A 268 -5.91 19.78 -19.70
CA ALA A 268 -6.14 20.39 -18.37
C ALA A 268 -4.88 21.13 -17.89
N LEU A 269 -3.70 20.53 -18.05
CA LEU A 269 -2.42 21.12 -17.69
C LEU A 269 -2.17 22.45 -18.41
N LYS A 270 -2.49 22.53 -19.73
CA LYS A 270 -2.39 23.76 -20.50
C LYS A 270 -3.32 24.86 -19.95
N CYS A 271 -4.57 24.51 -19.65
CA CYS A 271 -5.53 25.45 -19.07
C CYS A 271 -5.07 25.97 -17.70
N PHE A 272 -4.62 25.10 -16.80
CA PHE A 272 -4.10 25.52 -15.50
C PHE A 272 -2.86 26.40 -15.63
N THR A 273 -1.98 26.09 -16.56
CA THR A 273 -0.78 26.90 -16.84
C THR A 273 -1.17 28.29 -17.35
N GLU A 274 -2.14 28.38 -18.27
CA GLU A 274 -2.67 29.64 -18.78
C GLU A 274 -3.24 30.55 -17.67
N ILE A 275 -3.97 29.96 -16.70
CA ILE A 275 -4.49 30.75 -15.56
C ILE A 275 -3.34 31.30 -14.74
N ILE A 276 -2.30 30.52 -14.44
CA ILE A 276 -1.15 30.94 -13.65
C ILE A 276 -0.41 32.10 -14.32
N GLU A 277 -0.26 32.06 -15.64
CA GLU A 277 0.46 33.05 -16.42
C GLU A 277 -0.37 34.34 -16.62
N LYS A 278 -1.63 34.22 -17.01
CA LYS A 278 -2.48 35.38 -17.37
C LYS A 278 -3.20 35.99 -16.18
N PHE A 279 -3.55 35.19 -15.17
CA PHE A 279 -4.36 35.61 -14.03
C PHE A 279 -3.67 35.33 -12.67
N PRO A 280 -2.41 35.75 -12.45
CA PRO A 280 -1.64 35.42 -11.25
C PRO A 280 -2.23 35.97 -9.94
N LYS A 281 -3.17 36.94 -10.04
CA LYS A 281 -3.89 37.55 -8.91
C LYS A 281 -5.30 36.99 -8.72
N SER A 282 -5.68 35.96 -9.50
CA SER A 282 -6.98 35.30 -9.35
C SER A 282 -7.20 34.81 -7.92
N GLY A 283 -8.42 35.00 -7.41
CA GLY A 283 -8.80 34.48 -6.10
C GLY A 283 -8.76 32.95 -6.01
N MET A 284 -8.78 32.25 -7.14
CA MET A 284 -8.72 30.78 -7.19
C MET A 284 -7.29 30.23 -7.48
N ILE A 285 -6.27 31.09 -7.53
CA ILE A 285 -4.93 30.67 -7.95
C ILE A 285 -4.38 29.49 -7.14
N ALA A 286 -4.57 29.45 -5.83
CA ALA A 286 -4.15 28.34 -4.99
C ALA A 286 -4.85 27.01 -5.36
N LYS A 287 -6.14 27.07 -5.72
CA LYS A 287 -6.91 25.93 -6.22
C LYS A 287 -6.41 25.46 -7.57
N VAL A 288 -5.99 26.40 -8.43
CA VAL A 288 -5.39 26.10 -9.74
C VAL A 288 -4.05 25.37 -9.55
N TYR A 289 -3.24 25.74 -8.56
CA TYR A 289 -2.00 25.00 -8.22
C TYR A 289 -2.31 23.54 -7.83
N LEU A 290 -3.36 23.30 -7.07
CA LEU A 290 -3.79 21.93 -6.76
C LEU A 290 -4.25 21.17 -8.01
N GLY A 291 -5.09 21.79 -8.86
CA GLY A 291 -5.55 21.17 -10.10
C GLY A 291 -4.40 20.82 -11.05
N LYS A 292 -3.42 21.73 -11.20
CA LYS A 292 -2.22 21.49 -11.99
C LYS A 292 -1.38 20.35 -11.42
N SER A 293 -1.21 20.28 -10.11
CA SER A 293 -0.47 19.19 -9.47
C SER A 293 -1.13 17.83 -9.65
N GLU A 294 -2.47 17.79 -9.61
CA GLU A 294 -3.24 16.58 -9.91
C GLU A 294 -3.06 16.13 -11.37
N ALA A 295 -3.09 17.07 -12.32
CA ALA A 295 -2.86 16.77 -13.73
C ALA A 295 -1.45 16.21 -13.96
N LEU A 296 -0.42 16.80 -13.35
CA LEU A 296 0.96 16.30 -13.40
C LEU A 296 1.08 14.89 -12.80
N TYR A 297 0.41 14.64 -11.68
CA TYR A 297 0.35 13.31 -11.06
C TYR A 297 -0.28 12.28 -12.00
N ARG A 298 -1.42 12.62 -12.64
CA ARG A 298 -2.13 11.72 -13.56
C ARG A 298 -1.33 11.42 -14.83
N LEU A 299 -0.51 12.36 -15.29
CA LEU A 299 0.42 12.19 -16.40
C LEU A 299 1.68 11.40 -16.04
N GLY A 300 1.91 11.10 -14.76
CA GLY A 300 3.13 10.45 -14.30
C GLY A 300 4.35 11.38 -14.22
N LEU A 301 4.16 12.69 -14.39
CA LEU A 301 5.19 13.74 -14.34
C LEU A 301 5.47 14.11 -12.86
N TYR A 302 5.86 13.10 -12.08
CA TYR A 302 5.95 13.23 -10.62
C TYR A 302 7.03 14.22 -10.17
N GLN A 303 8.17 14.27 -10.85
CA GLN A 303 9.25 15.17 -10.48
C GLN A 303 8.86 16.64 -10.73
N ASP A 304 8.23 16.93 -11.86
CA ASP A 304 7.72 18.27 -12.19
C ASP A 304 6.65 18.70 -11.17
N GLY A 305 5.79 17.76 -10.78
CA GLY A 305 4.79 17.97 -9.73
C GLY A 305 5.39 18.31 -8.37
N ILE A 306 6.49 17.65 -7.99
CA ILE A 306 7.22 17.93 -6.74
C ILE A 306 7.78 19.35 -6.75
N GLU A 307 8.47 19.74 -7.81
CA GLU A 307 9.05 21.07 -7.93
C GLU A 307 7.99 22.16 -7.94
N PHE A 308 6.92 21.93 -8.68
CA PHE A 308 5.80 22.83 -8.78
C PHE A 308 5.06 23.04 -7.43
N LEU A 309 4.80 21.95 -6.68
CA LEU A 309 4.17 22.08 -5.36
C LEU A 309 5.06 22.73 -4.31
N LYS A 310 6.39 22.51 -4.35
CA LYS A 310 7.34 23.22 -3.48
C LYS A 310 7.29 24.73 -3.71
N GLU A 311 7.22 25.15 -4.97
CA GLU A 311 7.03 26.56 -5.31
C GLU A 311 5.69 27.09 -4.80
N GLY A 312 4.61 26.32 -5.01
CA GLY A 312 3.25 26.67 -4.55
C GLY A 312 3.18 26.86 -3.02
N ILE A 313 3.73 25.93 -2.25
CA ILE A 313 3.79 26.01 -0.79
C ILE A 313 4.55 27.23 -0.33
N LYS A 314 5.68 27.58 -0.97
CA LYS A 314 6.43 28.78 -0.68
C LYS A 314 5.66 30.06 -1.00
N LYS A 315 4.84 30.06 -2.06
CA LYS A 315 4.04 31.19 -2.50
C LYS A 315 2.79 31.40 -1.64
N PHE A 316 2.22 30.32 -1.09
CA PHE A 316 0.98 30.33 -0.32
C PHE A 316 1.16 29.71 1.07
N PRO A 317 2.06 30.23 1.95
CA PRO A 317 2.49 29.52 3.16
C PRO A 317 1.42 29.41 4.24
N SER A 318 0.36 30.21 4.19
CA SER A 318 -0.66 30.34 5.24
C SER A 318 -2.10 30.27 4.72
N THR A 319 -2.33 29.61 3.59
CA THR A 319 -3.67 29.39 3.03
C THR A 319 -4.24 28.04 3.47
N SER A 320 -5.56 27.88 3.44
CA SER A 320 -6.20 26.57 3.65
C SER A 320 -5.69 25.50 2.68
N PHE A 321 -5.31 25.91 1.48
CA PHE A 321 -4.77 25.02 0.43
C PHE A 321 -3.35 24.53 0.66
N THR A 322 -2.61 25.10 1.63
CA THR A 322 -1.23 24.66 1.94
C THR A 322 -1.21 23.24 2.47
N VAL A 323 -2.22 22.85 3.25
CA VAL A 323 -2.38 21.49 3.76
C VAL A 323 -2.59 20.51 2.59
N ASP A 324 -3.49 20.87 1.66
CA ASP A 324 -3.74 20.06 0.44
C ASP A 324 -2.50 19.91 -0.42
N MET A 325 -1.73 21.00 -0.61
CA MET A 325 -0.50 20.97 -1.39
C MET A 325 0.56 20.06 -0.74
N LYS A 326 0.72 20.13 0.58
CA LYS A 326 1.63 19.25 1.33
C LYS A 326 1.19 17.80 1.26
N TYR A 327 -0.10 17.52 1.36
CA TYR A 327 -0.65 16.18 1.20
C TYR A 327 -0.34 15.60 -0.18
N ASN A 328 -0.58 16.39 -1.23
CA ASN A 328 -0.27 15.99 -2.61
C ASN A 328 1.24 15.83 -2.84
N LEU A 329 2.08 16.69 -2.23
CA LEU A 329 3.52 16.58 -2.26
C LEU A 329 4.00 15.28 -1.60
N GLY A 330 3.44 14.92 -0.46
CA GLY A 330 3.69 13.64 0.21
C GLY A 330 3.38 12.45 -0.70
N TRP A 331 2.26 12.50 -1.45
CA TRP A 331 1.91 11.49 -2.43
C TRP A 331 2.91 11.38 -3.59
N LEU A 332 3.37 12.51 -4.11
CA LEU A 332 4.36 12.55 -5.19
C LEU A 332 5.71 11.98 -4.72
N TYR A 333 6.13 12.31 -3.50
CA TYR A 333 7.30 11.69 -2.89
C TYR A 333 7.14 10.18 -2.72
N PHE A 334 5.97 9.73 -2.27
CA PHE A 334 5.68 8.31 -2.16
C PHE A 334 5.80 7.59 -3.51
N LYS A 335 5.22 8.17 -4.58
CA LYS A 335 5.27 7.59 -5.94
C LYS A 335 6.68 7.56 -6.53
N THR A 336 7.54 8.48 -6.13
CA THR A 336 8.95 8.52 -6.57
C THR A 336 9.90 7.71 -5.69
N GLY A 337 9.36 6.95 -4.71
CA GLY A 337 10.16 6.14 -3.78
C GLY A 337 10.89 6.94 -2.70
N LYS A 338 10.65 8.25 -2.61
CA LYS A 338 11.21 9.14 -1.58
C LYS A 338 10.38 9.05 -0.30
N TYR A 339 10.33 7.86 0.30
CA TYR A 339 9.44 7.56 1.41
C TYR A 339 9.70 8.41 2.66
N SER A 340 10.95 8.74 2.96
CA SER A 340 11.31 9.60 4.09
C SER A 340 10.74 11.02 3.94
N ASP A 341 10.87 11.60 2.74
CA ASP A 341 10.31 12.92 2.43
C ASP A 341 8.76 12.88 2.46
N ALA A 342 8.16 11.79 1.98
CA ALA A 342 6.71 11.58 2.05
C ALA A 342 6.21 11.56 3.50
N ILE A 343 6.91 10.86 4.39
CA ILE A 343 6.59 10.79 5.83
C ILE A 343 6.65 12.18 6.47
N GLU A 344 7.64 12.98 6.12
CA GLU A 344 7.79 14.34 6.64
C GLU A 344 6.59 15.22 6.23
N GLU A 345 6.21 15.18 4.95
CA GLU A 345 5.07 15.98 4.48
C GLU A 345 3.74 15.51 5.08
N PHE A 346 3.49 14.20 5.17
CA PHE A 346 2.28 13.70 5.85
C PHE A 346 2.25 14.06 7.33
N ARG A 347 3.39 14.04 8.02
CA ARG A 347 3.49 14.51 9.41
C ARG A 347 3.19 16.01 9.51
N ASN A 348 3.69 16.81 8.57
CA ASN A 348 3.36 18.24 8.46
C ASN A 348 1.85 18.45 8.29
N VAL A 349 1.18 17.65 7.47
CA VAL A 349 -0.28 17.69 7.30
C VAL A 349 -0.98 17.40 8.62
N ILE A 350 -0.63 16.31 9.30
CA ILE A 350 -1.22 15.91 10.60
C ILE A 350 -1.13 17.03 11.62
N ASN A 351 0.02 17.69 11.70
CA ASN A 351 0.27 18.74 12.70
C ASN A 351 -0.43 20.08 12.40
N ASN A 352 -0.85 20.30 11.15
CA ASN A 352 -1.39 21.59 10.70
C ASN A 352 -2.84 21.53 10.19
N THR A 353 -3.51 20.39 10.35
CA THR A 353 -4.92 20.25 9.97
C THR A 353 -5.80 19.99 11.18
N ASN A 354 -7.02 20.57 11.15
CA ASN A 354 -8.10 20.22 12.08
C ASN A 354 -9.10 19.23 11.44
N GLU A 355 -8.92 18.89 10.18
CA GLU A 355 -9.80 17.98 9.45
C GLU A 355 -9.39 16.53 9.68
N ASP A 356 -10.27 15.74 10.27
CA ASP A 356 -10.04 14.33 10.61
C ASP A 356 -9.64 13.50 9.40
N ILE A 357 -10.26 13.77 8.24
CA ILE A 357 -9.97 13.02 7.00
C ILE A 357 -8.50 13.17 6.57
N TYR A 358 -7.93 14.38 6.66
CA TYR A 358 -6.52 14.58 6.32
C TYR A 358 -5.57 13.93 7.33
N ARG A 359 -5.89 13.95 8.64
CA ARG A 359 -5.08 13.27 9.65
C ARG A 359 -5.07 11.78 9.41
N ILE A 360 -6.25 11.19 9.25
CA ILE A 360 -6.41 9.74 9.06
C ILE A 360 -5.74 9.25 7.78
N THR A 361 -6.01 9.92 6.66
CA THR A 361 -5.38 9.55 5.39
C THR A 361 -3.88 9.71 5.43
N SER A 362 -3.37 10.76 6.11
CA SER A 362 -1.93 10.95 6.29
C SER A 362 -1.29 9.86 7.16
N TYR A 363 -1.94 9.43 8.26
CA TYR A 363 -1.48 8.29 9.04
C TYR A 363 -1.44 7.01 8.21
N CYS A 364 -2.46 6.74 7.39
CA CYS A 364 -2.44 5.60 6.47
C CYS A 364 -1.23 5.66 5.53
N ARG A 365 -0.97 6.83 4.92
CA ARG A 365 0.15 7.00 3.97
C ARG A 365 1.50 6.96 4.63
N MET A 366 1.61 7.46 5.85
CA MET A 366 2.84 7.26 6.66
C MET A 366 3.07 5.79 6.96
N GLY A 367 2.03 5.04 7.31
CA GLY A 367 2.09 3.61 7.51
C GLY A 367 2.57 2.88 6.24
N ASP A 368 2.00 3.22 5.07
CA ASP A 368 2.43 2.70 3.77
C ASP A 368 3.92 3.00 3.51
N ALA A 369 4.36 4.24 3.77
CA ALA A 369 5.74 4.66 3.54
C ALA A 369 6.73 3.97 4.50
N TYR A 370 6.39 3.84 5.78
CA TYR A 370 7.19 3.08 6.73
C TYR A 370 7.27 1.60 6.36
N PHE A 371 6.17 1.02 5.86
CA PHE A 371 6.17 -0.37 5.38
C PHE A 371 7.13 -0.58 4.20
N GLN A 372 7.19 0.38 3.25
CA GLN A 372 8.13 0.33 2.14
C GLN A 372 9.60 0.47 2.58
N LEU A 373 9.85 1.19 3.68
CA LEU A 373 11.17 1.32 4.31
C LEU A 373 11.53 0.12 5.22
N ASP A 374 10.67 -0.90 5.29
CA ASP A 374 10.81 -2.04 6.20
C ASP A 374 10.85 -1.66 7.69
N GLN A 375 10.36 -0.45 8.04
CA GLN A 375 10.21 0.02 9.41
C GLN A 375 8.88 -0.43 9.99
N LEU A 376 8.73 -1.75 10.19
CA LEU A 376 7.46 -2.39 10.46
C LEU A 376 6.77 -1.92 11.74
N ASP A 377 7.53 -1.65 12.80
CA ASP A 377 6.97 -1.15 14.07
C ASP A 377 6.37 0.26 13.90
N LYS A 378 7.08 1.17 13.22
CA LYS A 378 6.55 2.51 12.93
C LYS A 378 5.35 2.49 11.97
N ALA A 379 5.35 1.54 11.04
CA ALA A 379 4.21 1.33 10.17
C ALA A 379 2.97 0.91 10.99
N SER A 380 3.15 -0.04 11.94
CA SER A 380 2.07 -0.45 12.84
C SER A 380 1.56 0.72 13.69
N GLU A 381 2.47 1.50 14.30
CA GLU A 381 2.10 2.69 15.09
C GLU A 381 1.27 3.68 14.28
N ALA A 382 1.64 3.93 13.01
CA ALA A 382 0.90 4.85 12.15
C ALA A 382 -0.52 4.33 11.85
N TYR A 383 -0.69 3.03 11.59
CA TYR A 383 -2.02 2.44 11.40
C TYR A 383 -2.82 2.35 12.70
N ASP A 384 -2.17 2.14 13.84
CA ASP A 384 -2.84 2.19 15.16
C ASP A 384 -3.40 3.59 15.45
N MET A 385 -2.74 4.66 14.98
CA MET A 385 -3.29 6.02 15.06
C MET A 385 -4.56 6.18 14.22
N VAL A 386 -4.67 5.53 13.06
CA VAL A 386 -5.91 5.48 12.26
C VAL A 386 -7.05 4.87 13.07
N LEU A 387 -6.79 3.74 13.77
CA LEU A 387 -7.78 3.06 14.60
C LEU A 387 -8.21 3.91 15.80
N LYS A 388 -7.29 4.67 16.39
CA LYS A 388 -7.59 5.58 17.52
C LYS A 388 -8.45 6.76 17.09
N GLU A 389 -8.11 7.42 15.99
CA GLU A 389 -8.88 8.54 15.43
C GLU A 389 -10.31 8.09 15.05
N ALA A 390 -10.44 6.87 14.51
CA ALA A 390 -11.72 6.29 14.14
C ALA A 390 -12.70 6.11 15.30
N ASN A 391 -12.19 5.82 16.51
CA ASN A 391 -13.01 5.70 17.69
C ASN A 391 -13.66 7.03 18.12
N VAL A 392 -13.12 8.17 17.65
CA VAL A 392 -13.62 9.50 17.97
C VAL A 392 -14.70 9.95 16.97
N ASN A 393 -14.58 9.58 15.69
CA ASN A 393 -15.56 9.98 14.65
C ASN A 393 -15.81 8.84 13.64
N PRO A 394 -16.72 7.89 13.94
CA PRO A 394 -16.95 6.71 13.13
C PRO A 394 -17.42 6.96 11.70
N ASP A 395 -18.22 8.02 11.48
CA ASP A 395 -18.91 8.25 10.20
C ASP A 395 -18.00 8.80 9.09
N ALA A 396 -16.93 9.49 9.46
CA ALA A 396 -16.02 10.13 8.49
C ALA A 396 -14.96 9.20 7.88
N ILE A 397 -14.89 7.92 8.30
CA ILE A 397 -13.66 7.13 8.25
C ILE A 397 -13.83 5.77 7.58
N PHE A 398 -15.04 5.48 7.11
CA PHE A 398 -15.36 4.21 6.45
C PHE A 398 -14.41 3.99 5.23
N GLY A 399 -13.68 2.89 5.22
CA GLY A 399 -12.72 2.52 4.16
C GLY A 399 -11.24 2.78 4.48
N TYR A 400 -10.92 3.48 5.58
CA TYR A 400 -9.53 3.63 6.03
C TYR A 400 -9.20 2.75 7.25
N VAL A 401 -10.20 2.48 8.07
CA VAL A 401 -10.05 1.67 9.29
C VAL A 401 -9.87 0.21 8.95
N ASP A 402 -10.68 -0.32 8.06
CA ASP A 402 -10.54 -1.68 7.54
C ASP A 402 -9.20 -1.87 6.82
N TYR A 403 -8.77 -0.84 6.05
CA TYR A 403 -7.44 -0.82 5.45
C TYR A 403 -6.33 -0.88 6.49
N ALA A 404 -6.37 -0.01 7.50
CA ALA A 404 -5.37 0.01 8.57
C ALA A 404 -5.33 -1.32 9.32
N GLN A 405 -6.49 -1.87 9.68
CA GLN A 405 -6.60 -3.17 10.35
C GLN A 405 -6.01 -4.30 9.50
N TYR A 406 -6.26 -4.28 8.19
CA TYR A 406 -5.67 -5.22 7.24
C TYR A 406 -4.14 -5.10 7.19
N GLN A 407 -3.62 -3.87 7.11
CA GLN A 407 -2.18 -3.63 7.06
C GLN A 407 -1.47 -4.03 8.35
N ILE A 408 -2.09 -3.81 9.52
CA ILE A 408 -1.58 -4.31 10.80
C ILE A 408 -1.44 -5.84 10.74
N GLY A 409 -2.45 -6.55 10.23
CA GLY A 409 -2.37 -8.01 10.04
C GLY A 409 -1.19 -8.41 9.15
N ARG A 410 -0.99 -7.72 8.02
CA ARG A 410 0.16 -7.94 7.12
C ARG A 410 1.50 -7.67 7.78
N ILE A 411 1.61 -6.60 8.56
CA ILE A 411 2.83 -6.23 9.30
C ILE A 411 3.16 -7.31 10.33
N GLN A 412 2.18 -7.72 11.12
CA GLN A 412 2.35 -8.77 12.12
C GLN A 412 2.79 -10.08 11.47
N PHE A 413 2.20 -10.43 10.33
CA PHE A 413 2.58 -11.62 9.55
C PHE A 413 4.02 -11.53 9.02
N LYS A 414 4.39 -10.39 8.42
CA LYS A 414 5.75 -10.15 7.91
C LYS A 414 6.81 -10.14 9.03
N SER A 415 6.43 -9.69 10.22
CA SER A 415 7.28 -9.70 11.43
C SER A 415 7.28 -11.07 12.12
N GLU A 416 6.76 -12.12 11.50
CA GLU A 416 6.63 -13.48 12.04
C GLU A 416 5.82 -13.58 13.35
N ARG A 417 5.12 -12.52 13.72
CA ARG A 417 4.21 -12.45 14.88
C ARG A 417 2.84 -13.00 14.49
N TYR A 418 2.78 -14.30 14.16
CA TYR A 418 1.62 -14.95 13.55
C TYR A 418 0.35 -14.94 14.42
N GLU A 419 0.48 -14.98 15.74
CA GLU A 419 -0.66 -14.81 16.68
C GLU A 419 -1.29 -13.41 16.52
N GLY A 420 -0.46 -12.36 16.53
CA GLY A 420 -0.90 -10.98 16.31
C GLY A 420 -1.55 -10.80 14.95
N ALA A 421 -0.98 -11.41 13.91
CA ALA A 421 -1.54 -11.40 12.57
C ALA A 421 -2.94 -12.04 12.54
N ALA A 422 -3.10 -13.21 13.14
CA ALA A 422 -4.38 -13.91 13.23
C ALA A 422 -5.44 -13.09 13.98
N LEU A 423 -5.05 -12.42 15.08
CA LEU A 423 -5.93 -11.52 15.84
C LEU A 423 -6.35 -10.32 14.99
N ALA A 424 -5.42 -9.67 14.29
CA ALA A 424 -5.70 -8.50 13.46
C ALA A 424 -6.65 -8.84 12.29
N PHE A 425 -6.38 -9.93 11.57
CA PHE A 425 -7.26 -10.38 10.49
C PHE A 425 -8.64 -10.79 11.01
N ARG A 426 -8.72 -11.48 12.14
CA ARG A 426 -10.00 -11.83 12.77
C ARG A 426 -10.79 -10.58 13.17
N SER A 427 -10.13 -9.57 13.74
CA SER A 427 -10.74 -8.29 14.12
C SER A 427 -11.34 -7.60 12.88
N LEU A 428 -10.60 -7.57 11.76
CA LEU A 428 -11.13 -7.05 10.49
C LEU A 428 -12.40 -7.80 10.07
N LEU A 429 -12.35 -9.12 10.04
CA LEU A 429 -13.47 -9.96 9.58
C LEU A 429 -14.70 -9.84 10.47
N THR A 430 -14.53 -9.55 11.75
CA THR A 430 -15.62 -9.40 12.72
C THR A 430 -16.22 -7.99 12.65
N ASN A 431 -15.39 -6.96 12.61
CA ASN A 431 -15.82 -5.58 12.71
C ASN A 431 -16.19 -4.96 11.34
N TYR A 432 -15.61 -5.48 10.25
CA TYR A 432 -15.78 -4.95 8.88
C TYR A 432 -16.07 -6.08 7.88
N PRO A 433 -17.18 -6.82 8.03
CA PRO A 433 -17.48 -8.00 7.21
C PRO A 433 -17.63 -7.69 5.72
N ASP A 434 -18.03 -6.46 5.38
CA ASP A 434 -18.21 -5.97 4.00
C ASP A 434 -16.98 -5.28 3.42
N SER A 435 -15.84 -5.31 4.12
CA SER A 435 -14.59 -4.73 3.63
C SER A 435 -14.13 -5.43 2.35
N LYS A 436 -13.60 -4.62 1.42
CA LYS A 436 -12.94 -5.15 0.21
C LYS A 436 -11.71 -6.02 0.50
N TYR A 437 -11.18 -5.99 1.73
CA TYR A 437 -10.05 -6.80 2.19
C TYR A 437 -10.49 -8.12 2.84
N THR A 438 -11.79 -8.44 2.84
CA THR A 438 -12.34 -9.63 3.50
C THR A 438 -11.74 -10.92 2.92
N GLU A 439 -11.56 -11.00 1.61
CA GLU A 439 -10.93 -12.15 0.95
C GLU A 439 -9.47 -12.31 1.38
N ASP A 440 -8.66 -11.26 1.22
CA ASP A 440 -7.25 -11.26 1.60
C ASP A 440 -7.06 -11.54 3.10
N ALA A 441 -7.94 -11.02 3.95
CA ALA A 441 -7.89 -11.23 5.40
C ALA A 441 -8.24 -12.67 5.82
N ASN A 442 -9.21 -13.32 5.15
CA ASN A 442 -9.52 -14.73 5.40
C ASN A 442 -8.35 -15.63 5.02
N TYR A 443 -7.73 -15.36 3.86
CA TYR A 443 -6.52 -16.06 3.43
C TYR A 443 -5.36 -15.80 4.39
N GLY A 444 -5.11 -14.53 4.77
CA GLY A 444 -4.08 -14.15 5.75
C GLY A 444 -4.28 -14.79 7.13
N LEU A 445 -5.53 -14.93 7.58
CA LEU A 445 -5.87 -15.60 8.82
C LEU A 445 -5.52 -17.09 8.77
N ALA A 446 -5.89 -17.79 7.70
CA ALA A 446 -5.56 -19.20 7.50
C ALA A 446 -4.05 -19.42 7.46
N SER A 447 -3.33 -18.57 6.68
CA SER A 447 -1.88 -18.60 6.57
C SER A 447 -1.19 -18.32 7.91
N SER A 448 -1.76 -17.43 8.74
CA SER A 448 -1.23 -17.13 10.07
C SER A 448 -1.31 -18.35 11.00
N TYR A 449 -2.40 -19.09 10.98
CA TYR A 449 -2.52 -20.35 11.72
C TYR A 449 -1.54 -21.41 11.21
N PHE A 450 -1.34 -21.50 9.90
CA PHE A 450 -0.38 -22.42 9.31
C PHE A 450 1.06 -22.12 9.77
N LYS A 451 1.48 -20.87 9.66
CA LYS A 451 2.82 -20.44 10.06
C LYS A 451 3.06 -20.53 11.57
N LYS A 452 2.00 -20.36 12.37
CA LYS A 452 2.02 -20.57 13.83
C LYS A 452 2.18 -22.04 14.21
N GLY A 453 1.97 -22.99 13.30
CA GLY A 453 1.96 -24.42 13.57
C GLY A 453 0.60 -24.96 14.08
N SER A 454 -0.44 -24.15 14.08
CA SER A 454 -1.82 -24.57 14.42
C SER A 454 -2.48 -25.19 13.19
N PHE A 455 -2.00 -26.36 12.78
CA PHE A 455 -2.31 -26.95 11.47
C PHE A 455 -3.78 -27.35 11.33
N GLN A 456 -4.42 -27.85 12.40
CA GLN A 456 -5.84 -28.20 12.35
C GLN A 456 -6.71 -26.97 12.09
N GLU A 457 -6.45 -25.86 12.80
CA GLU A 457 -7.15 -24.62 12.61
C GLU A 457 -6.87 -24.03 11.21
N ALA A 458 -5.62 -24.11 10.74
CA ALA A 458 -5.25 -23.66 9.41
C ALA A 458 -6.04 -24.41 8.32
N ALA A 459 -6.07 -25.75 8.38
CA ALA A 459 -6.83 -26.56 7.43
C ALA A 459 -8.32 -26.20 7.42
N ASN A 460 -8.93 -26.03 8.59
CA ASN A 460 -10.32 -25.62 8.72
C ASN A 460 -10.58 -24.22 8.12
N LYS A 461 -9.64 -23.28 8.34
CA LYS A 461 -9.76 -21.91 7.81
C LYS A 461 -9.56 -21.85 6.29
N PHE A 462 -8.59 -22.59 5.74
CA PHE A 462 -8.44 -22.70 4.28
C PHE A 462 -9.66 -23.35 3.64
N LYS A 463 -10.21 -24.40 4.25
CA LYS A 463 -11.44 -25.05 3.76
C LYS A 463 -12.60 -24.06 3.71
N ALA A 464 -12.86 -23.36 4.82
CA ALA A 464 -13.92 -22.34 4.88
C ALA A 464 -13.68 -21.18 3.90
N PHE A 465 -12.41 -20.81 3.68
CA PHE A 465 -12.04 -19.81 2.69
C PHE A 465 -12.41 -20.25 1.27
N LEU A 466 -12.05 -21.46 0.87
CA LEU A 466 -12.34 -22.02 -0.46
C LEU A 466 -13.85 -22.24 -0.69
N GLU A 467 -14.61 -22.56 0.36
CA GLU A 467 -16.07 -22.67 0.28
C GLU A 467 -16.74 -21.32 0.06
N LYS A 468 -16.22 -20.25 0.68
CA LYS A 468 -16.74 -18.88 0.60
C LYS A 468 -16.35 -18.16 -0.69
N PHE A 469 -15.09 -18.32 -1.15
CA PHE A 469 -14.50 -17.59 -2.28
C PHE A 469 -14.15 -18.56 -3.43
N LYS A 470 -15.15 -18.99 -4.19
CA LYS A 470 -14.98 -20.02 -5.24
C LYS A 470 -14.07 -19.60 -6.39
N ASP A 471 -14.09 -18.32 -6.75
CA ASP A 471 -13.34 -17.74 -7.86
C ASP A 471 -12.14 -16.89 -7.38
N THR A 472 -11.58 -17.24 -6.22
CA THR A 472 -10.45 -16.51 -5.62
C THR A 472 -9.16 -16.64 -6.44
N LYS A 473 -8.38 -15.56 -6.48
CA LYS A 473 -6.99 -15.57 -7.00
C LYS A 473 -6.04 -16.47 -6.20
N TYR A 474 -6.41 -16.82 -4.97
CA TYR A 474 -5.61 -17.66 -4.04
C TYR A 474 -5.97 -19.15 -4.12
N LYS A 475 -6.84 -19.58 -5.05
CA LYS A 475 -7.42 -20.91 -5.05
C LYS A 475 -6.38 -22.02 -4.98
N ASP A 476 -5.45 -22.03 -5.93
CA ASP A 476 -4.44 -23.10 -6.05
C ASP A 476 -3.51 -23.13 -4.83
N ASP A 477 -3.11 -21.94 -4.36
CA ASP A 477 -2.25 -21.82 -3.18
C ASP A 477 -2.99 -22.22 -1.90
N ALA A 478 -4.24 -21.81 -1.75
CA ALA A 478 -5.07 -22.17 -0.59
C ALA A 478 -5.38 -23.68 -0.53
N GLU A 479 -5.66 -24.32 -1.69
CA GLU A 479 -5.83 -25.77 -1.78
C GLU A 479 -4.54 -26.49 -1.36
N PHE A 480 -3.38 -26.03 -1.85
CA PHE A 480 -2.08 -26.60 -1.50
C PHE A 480 -1.73 -26.40 -0.02
N GLN A 481 -1.91 -25.19 0.51
CA GLN A 481 -1.68 -24.90 1.94
C GLN A 481 -2.62 -25.71 2.85
N MET A 482 -3.87 -25.92 2.42
CA MET A 482 -4.82 -26.77 3.14
C MET A 482 -4.33 -28.23 3.20
N ALA A 483 -3.87 -28.77 2.07
CA ALA A 483 -3.31 -30.12 2.02
C ALA A 483 -2.06 -30.24 2.91
N SER A 484 -1.17 -29.26 2.82
CA SER A 484 0.03 -29.18 3.67
C SER A 484 -0.30 -29.07 5.16
N ALA A 485 -1.37 -28.34 5.50
CA ALA A 485 -1.86 -28.25 6.87
C ALA A 485 -2.36 -29.61 7.39
N PHE A 486 -3.12 -30.35 6.60
CA PHE A 486 -3.52 -31.72 6.94
C PHE A 486 -2.32 -32.65 7.11
N TYR A 487 -1.33 -32.55 6.20
CA TYR A 487 -0.09 -33.33 6.28
C TYR A 487 0.67 -33.08 7.59
N ASN A 488 0.87 -31.80 7.92
CA ASN A 488 1.59 -31.39 9.14
C ASN A 488 0.80 -31.71 10.42
N ASN A 489 -0.53 -31.80 10.33
CA ASN A 489 -1.40 -32.28 11.40
C ASN A 489 -1.44 -33.83 11.52
N SER A 490 -0.67 -34.55 10.69
CA SER A 490 -0.67 -35.99 10.56
C SER A 490 -1.97 -36.61 9.99
N ASP A 491 -2.85 -35.79 9.44
CA ASP A 491 -4.08 -36.22 8.76
C ASP A 491 -3.79 -36.61 7.28
N TYR A 492 -2.86 -37.54 7.09
CA TYR A 492 -2.31 -37.89 5.79
C TYR A 492 -3.35 -38.34 4.77
N LYS A 493 -4.48 -38.94 5.21
CA LYS A 493 -5.56 -39.31 4.30
C LYS A 493 -6.30 -38.12 3.74
N GLN A 494 -6.54 -37.10 4.53
CA GLN A 494 -7.18 -35.85 4.06
C GLN A 494 -6.21 -35.06 3.17
N ALA A 495 -4.95 -34.95 3.59
CA ALA A 495 -3.89 -34.33 2.77
C ALA A 495 -3.81 -34.97 1.40
N MET A 496 -3.75 -36.31 1.34
CA MET A 496 -3.67 -37.08 0.10
C MET A 496 -4.88 -36.85 -0.82
N ALA A 497 -6.07 -36.78 -0.25
CA ALA A 497 -7.29 -36.53 -1.05
C ALA A 497 -7.25 -35.15 -1.74
N VAL A 498 -6.78 -34.13 -1.03
CA VAL A 498 -6.64 -32.78 -1.60
C VAL A 498 -5.48 -32.73 -2.61
N PHE A 499 -4.33 -33.32 -2.32
CA PHE A 499 -3.23 -33.42 -3.29
C PHE A 499 -3.62 -34.18 -4.55
N GLN A 500 -4.43 -35.25 -4.45
CA GLN A 500 -4.96 -35.98 -5.61
C GLN A 500 -5.87 -35.10 -6.47
N ASP A 501 -6.72 -34.27 -5.85
CA ASP A 501 -7.57 -33.31 -6.56
C ASP A 501 -6.73 -32.27 -7.32
N ILE A 502 -5.71 -31.67 -6.65
CA ILE A 502 -4.77 -30.73 -7.29
C ILE A 502 -4.04 -31.38 -8.48
N ALA A 503 -3.47 -32.58 -8.27
CA ALA A 503 -2.73 -33.28 -9.30
C ALA A 503 -3.61 -33.72 -10.49
N SER A 504 -4.89 -34.02 -10.25
CA SER A 504 -5.83 -34.40 -11.30
C SER A 504 -6.24 -33.22 -12.20
N LYS A 505 -6.39 -32.03 -11.62
CA LYS A 505 -6.79 -30.80 -12.33
C LYS A 505 -5.66 -30.24 -13.20
N HIS A 506 -4.44 -30.23 -12.67
CA HIS A 506 -3.29 -29.59 -13.29
C HIS A 506 -2.02 -30.43 -13.18
N PRO A 507 -1.96 -31.64 -13.76
CA PRO A 507 -0.89 -32.63 -13.51
C PRO A 507 0.52 -32.15 -13.90
N ASP A 508 0.61 -31.31 -14.94
CA ASP A 508 1.89 -30.84 -15.47
C ASP A 508 2.29 -29.44 -14.94
N SER A 509 1.43 -28.82 -14.12
CA SER A 509 1.78 -27.57 -13.40
C SER A 509 2.78 -27.86 -12.28
N GLN A 510 3.48 -26.80 -11.81
CA GLN A 510 4.38 -26.93 -10.66
C GLN A 510 3.66 -27.47 -9.42
N SER A 511 2.46 -26.93 -9.12
CA SER A 511 1.64 -27.38 -7.99
C SER A 511 1.18 -28.83 -8.14
N GLY A 512 0.80 -29.24 -9.36
CA GLY A 512 0.40 -30.61 -9.65
C GLY A 512 1.55 -31.62 -9.48
N ARG A 513 2.74 -31.28 -9.97
CA ARG A 513 3.95 -32.13 -9.77
C ARG A 513 4.30 -32.21 -8.28
N THR A 514 4.31 -31.09 -7.57
CA THR A 514 4.57 -31.09 -6.12
C THR A 514 3.51 -31.91 -5.38
N ALA A 515 2.23 -31.81 -5.76
CA ALA A 515 1.17 -32.62 -5.15
C ALA A 515 1.39 -34.13 -5.37
N LEU A 516 1.82 -34.55 -6.57
CA LEU A 516 2.16 -35.96 -6.83
C LEU A 516 3.34 -36.48 -5.99
N TYR A 517 4.32 -35.64 -5.74
CA TYR A 517 5.42 -35.90 -4.83
C TYR A 517 4.93 -36.06 -3.37
N GLU A 518 4.09 -35.14 -2.91
CA GLU A 518 3.53 -35.17 -1.55
C GLU A 518 2.59 -36.36 -1.31
N ILE A 519 1.88 -36.84 -2.33
CA ILE A 519 1.11 -38.10 -2.26
C ILE A 519 2.01 -39.29 -1.93
N GLY A 520 3.20 -39.37 -2.51
CA GLY A 520 4.19 -40.39 -2.18
C GLY A 520 4.56 -40.36 -0.70
N TRP A 521 4.81 -39.17 -0.15
CA TRP A 521 5.08 -39.00 1.26
C TRP A 521 3.88 -39.33 2.16
N CYS A 522 2.66 -38.98 1.74
CA CYS A 522 1.46 -39.38 2.46
C CYS A 522 1.33 -40.90 2.58
N TYR A 523 1.55 -41.65 1.49
CA TYR A 523 1.57 -43.11 1.53
C TYR A 523 2.65 -43.66 2.46
N TYR A 524 3.85 -43.10 2.42
CA TYR A 524 4.94 -43.50 3.31
C TYR A 524 4.61 -43.26 4.79
N LYS A 525 4.05 -42.11 5.12
CA LYS A 525 3.66 -41.75 6.49
C LYS A 525 2.51 -42.61 7.03
N ILE A 526 1.60 -43.05 6.16
CA ILE A 526 0.52 -44.00 6.53
C ILE A 526 1.08 -45.43 6.74
N GLY A 527 2.29 -45.72 6.27
CA GLY A 527 2.92 -47.03 6.33
C GLY A 527 2.65 -47.92 5.09
N ASP A 528 1.95 -47.38 4.08
CA ASP A 528 1.75 -48.08 2.81
C ASP A 528 2.98 -47.91 1.90
N ASN A 529 4.08 -48.54 2.33
CA ASN A 529 5.36 -48.46 1.63
C ASN A 529 5.28 -48.90 0.17
N LYS A 530 4.41 -49.86 -0.15
CA LYS A 530 4.26 -50.37 -1.52
C LYS A 530 3.70 -49.28 -2.45
N LYS A 531 2.66 -48.57 -2.01
CA LYS A 531 2.10 -47.47 -2.81
C LYS A 531 3.03 -46.28 -2.83
N ALA A 532 3.75 -45.98 -1.73
CA ALA A 532 4.73 -44.91 -1.71
C ALA A 532 5.84 -45.14 -2.76
N LEU A 533 6.41 -46.37 -2.82
CA LEU A 533 7.41 -46.72 -3.82
C LEU A 533 6.86 -46.58 -5.25
N ASN A 534 5.70 -47.17 -5.53
CA ASN A 534 5.08 -47.05 -6.84
C ASN A 534 4.86 -45.60 -7.27
N GLN A 535 4.37 -44.76 -6.33
CA GLN A 535 4.14 -43.34 -6.59
C GLN A 535 5.44 -42.58 -6.88
N PHE A 536 6.50 -42.85 -6.14
CA PHE A 536 7.82 -42.22 -6.37
C PHE A 536 8.47 -42.73 -7.63
N GLU A 537 8.35 -44.02 -7.95
CA GLU A 537 8.86 -44.59 -9.20
C GLU A 537 8.12 -44.03 -10.41
N GLU A 538 6.79 -43.90 -10.34
CA GLU A 538 5.99 -43.24 -11.37
C GLU A 538 6.39 -41.77 -11.57
N TYR A 539 6.62 -41.06 -10.44
CA TYR A 539 7.04 -39.66 -10.46
C TYR A 539 8.33 -39.44 -11.26
N ILE A 540 9.39 -40.21 -10.97
CA ILE A 540 10.67 -40.05 -11.65
C ILE A 540 10.64 -40.49 -13.12
N ILE A 541 9.70 -41.36 -13.50
CA ILE A 541 9.48 -41.77 -14.90
C ILE A 541 8.77 -40.64 -15.66
N ARG A 542 7.76 -40.04 -15.05
CA ARG A 542 6.95 -39.02 -15.68
C ARG A 542 7.67 -37.66 -15.75
N TYR A 543 8.41 -37.31 -14.69
CA TYR A 543 9.09 -36.03 -14.55
C TYR A 543 10.60 -36.20 -14.27
N PRO A 544 11.36 -36.82 -15.18
CA PRO A 544 12.75 -37.17 -14.91
C PRO A 544 13.68 -35.99 -14.68
N GLU A 545 13.34 -34.82 -15.23
CA GLU A 545 14.13 -33.57 -15.15
C GLU A 545 13.62 -32.62 -14.04
N ASP A 546 12.58 -33.01 -13.30
CA ASP A 546 12.04 -32.18 -12.21
C ASP A 546 13.02 -32.17 -11.02
N GLU A 547 13.13 -31.03 -10.36
CA GLU A 547 14.03 -30.85 -9.20
C GLU A 547 13.72 -31.86 -8.09
N LEU A 548 12.42 -32.12 -7.81
CA LEU A 548 11.99 -33.09 -6.81
C LEU A 548 12.33 -34.56 -7.19
N ALA A 549 12.54 -34.82 -8.46
CA ALA A 549 12.97 -36.20 -8.91
C ALA A 549 14.37 -36.55 -8.40
N VAL A 550 15.20 -35.57 -8.10
CA VAL A 550 16.52 -35.77 -7.47
C VAL A 550 16.36 -36.32 -6.06
N ASP A 551 15.51 -35.63 -5.25
CA ASP A 551 15.18 -36.05 -3.88
C ASP A 551 14.56 -37.44 -3.85
N VAL A 552 13.65 -37.70 -4.78
CA VAL A 552 12.99 -39.01 -4.91
C VAL A 552 14.02 -40.12 -5.23
N ARG A 553 14.92 -39.91 -6.19
CA ARG A 553 15.98 -40.91 -6.52
C ARG A 553 16.91 -41.16 -5.33
N PHE A 554 17.30 -40.11 -4.64
CA PHE A 554 18.13 -40.25 -3.44
C PHE A 554 17.41 -41.06 -2.37
N TRP A 555 16.15 -40.69 -2.07
CA TRP A 555 15.35 -41.40 -1.07
C TRP A 555 15.13 -42.89 -1.45
N LEU A 556 14.83 -43.19 -2.73
CA LEU A 556 14.70 -44.58 -3.20
C LEU A 556 16.01 -45.32 -3.02
N GLY A 557 17.15 -44.72 -3.37
CA GLY A 557 18.48 -45.27 -3.13
C GLY A 557 18.71 -45.65 -1.67
N GLU A 558 18.45 -44.71 -0.75
CA GLU A 558 18.55 -44.95 0.70
C GLU A 558 17.57 -46.01 1.20
N TYR A 559 16.32 -45.97 0.70
CA TYR A 559 15.29 -46.94 1.10
C TYR A 559 15.71 -48.37 0.78
N TYR A 560 16.24 -48.59 -0.44
CA TYR A 560 16.70 -49.93 -0.86
C TYR A 560 18.05 -50.30 -0.21
N ALA A 561 18.98 -49.38 -0.03
CA ALA A 561 20.24 -49.65 0.66
C ALA A 561 20.02 -50.14 2.10
N ASN A 562 19.13 -49.47 2.84
CA ASN A 562 18.80 -49.86 4.22
C ASN A 562 18.14 -51.25 4.33
N ARG A 563 17.56 -51.74 3.24
CA ARG A 563 17.01 -53.12 3.13
C ARG A 563 17.97 -54.13 2.49
N LYS A 564 19.19 -53.70 2.22
CA LYS A 564 20.25 -54.48 1.54
C LYS A 564 19.88 -54.94 0.13
N ASP A 565 18.90 -54.29 -0.52
CA ASP A 565 18.65 -54.47 -1.96
C ASP A 565 19.60 -53.53 -2.72
N PHE A 566 20.86 -53.92 -2.69
CA PHE A 566 21.93 -53.09 -3.21
C PHE A 566 21.85 -52.86 -4.73
N ASP A 567 21.24 -53.76 -5.48
CA ASP A 567 21.13 -53.61 -6.94
C ASP A 567 20.18 -52.49 -7.32
N LYS A 568 19.05 -52.35 -6.61
CA LYS A 568 18.15 -51.23 -6.80
C LYS A 568 18.72 -49.91 -6.24
N ALA A 569 19.38 -49.96 -5.09
CA ALA A 569 20.02 -48.78 -4.52
C ALA A 569 21.10 -48.22 -5.48
N GLU A 570 21.94 -49.10 -6.04
CA GLU A 570 22.94 -48.78 -7.07
C GLU A 570 22.29 -48.13 -8.30
N LYS A 571 21.15 -48.65 -8.78
CA LYS A 571 20.40 -48.10 -9.91
C LYS A 571 20.01 -46.66 -9.64
N TYR A 572 19.34 -46.36 -8.52
CA TYR A 572 18.81 -45.02 -8.24
C TYR A 572 19.88 -43.98 -7.97
N PHE A 573 20.97 -44.33 -7.27
CA PHE A 573 22.11 -43.45 -7.10
C PHE A 573 22.83 -43.13 -8.42
N ASN A 574 23.01 -44.12 -9.28
CA ASN A 574 23.58 -43.89 -10.62
C ASN A 574 22.69 -43.00 -11.49
N GLU A 575 21.36 -43.23 -11.46
CA GLU A 575 20.41 -42.38 -12.18
C GLU A 575 20.46 -40.93 -11.66
N LEU A 576 20.56 -40.72 -10.34
CA LEU A 576 20.70 -39.39 -9.76
C LEU A 576 21.98 -38.70 -10.25
N ILE A 577 23.12 -39.36 -10.09
CA ILE A 577 24.43 -38.80 -10.47
C ILE A 577 24.47 -38.43 -11.97
N LYS A 578 23.79 -39.20 -12.80
CA LYS A 578 23.70 -38.96 -14.25
C LYS A 578 22.75 -37.79 -14.56
N ALA A 579 21.60 -37.78 -13.95
CA ALA A 579 20.54 -36.82 -14.26
C ALA A 579 20.82 -35.39 -13.68
N ALA A 580 21.45 -35.32 -12.54
CA ALA A 580 21.66 -34.05 -11.81
C ALA A 580 23.10 -33.91 -11.27
N PRO A 581 24.13 -33.87 -12.14
CA PRO A 581 25.52 -33.89 -11.71
C PRO A 581 25.97 -32.68 -10.89
N ALA A 582 25.18 -31.60 -10.89
CA ALA A 582 25.43 -30.37 -10.14
C ALA A 582 24.53 -30.21 -8.91
N SER A 583 23.69 -31.20 -8.58
CA SER A 583 22.84 -31.15 -7.38
C SER A 583 23.69 -31.30 -6.11
N ASN A 584 23.20 -30.69 -5.02
CA ASN A 584 23.78 -30.83 -3.68
C ASN A 584 23.66 -32.25 -3.08
N LEU A 585 22.87 -33.15 -3.68
CA LEU A 585 22.75 -34.55 -3.28
C LEU A 585 23.64 -35.51 -4.10
N THR A 586 24.37 -35.00 -5.08
CA THR A 586 25.10 -35.86 -6.01
C THR A 586 26.37 -36.42 -5.40
N ASP A 587 27.08 -35.67 -4.60
CA ASP A 587 28.25 -36.14 -3.85
C ASP A 587 27.86 -37.12 -2.72
N ASP A 588 26.73 -36.87 -2.04
CA ASP A 588 26.14 -37.84 -1.11
C ASP A 588 25.81 -39.15 -1.82
N ALA A 589 25.12 -39.10 -2.96
CA ALA A 589 24.78 -40.28 -3.73
C ALA A 589 26.02 -41.02 -4.18
N ALA A 590 27.06 -40.35 -4.64
CA ALA A 590 28.34 -40.94 -5.03
C ALA A 590 29.04 -41.62 -3.83
N TYR A 591 29.03 -41.00 -2.69
CA TYR A 591 29.57 -41.61 -1.47
C TYR A 591 28.77 -42.85 -1.06
N ARG A 592 27.45 -42.76 -1.03
CA ARG A 592 26.56 -43.90 -0.70
C ARG A 592 26.75 -45.05 -1.64
N LEU A 593 26.92 -44.77 -2.97
CA LEU A 593 27.24 -45.79 -3.96
C LEU A 593 28.57 -46.50 -3.64
N ALA A 594 29.59 -45.76 -3.27
CA ALA A 594 30.88 -46.34 -2.85
C ALA A 594 30.74 -47.24 -1.62
N ILE A 595 29.93 -46.83 -0.64
CA ILE A 595 29.65 -47.64 0.54
C ILE A 595 28.90 -48.93 0.18
N ILE A 596 27.93 -48.87 -0.74
CA ILE A 596 27.20 -50.03 -1.23
C ILE A 596 28.18 -51.05 -1.83
N PHE A 597 29.12 -50.64 -2.68
CA PHE A 597 30.15 -51.53 -3.23
C PHE A 597 31.04 -52.14 -2.15
N TYR A 598 31.38 -51.36 -1.13
CA TYR A 598 32.14 -51.85 0.00
C TYR A 598 31.39 -52.94 0.79
N GLU A 599 30.09 -52.75 1.05
CA GLU A 599 29.23 -53.71 1.75
C GLU A 599 28.97 -54.97 0.91
N LYS A 600 28.90 -54.86 -0.42
CA LYS A 600 28.89 -56.00 -1.36
C LYS A 600 30.24 -56.77 -1.41
N GLY A 601 31.29 -56.22 -0.82
CA GLY A 601 32.65 -56.81 -0.85
C GLY A 601 33.41 -56.46 -2.15
N ASP A 602 32.86 -55.65 -3.06
CA ASP A 602 33.51 -55.21 -4.28
C ASP A 602 34.43 -54.02 -4.02
N LEU A 603 35.55 -54.30 -3.40
CA LEU A 603 36.50 -53.29 -2.97
C LEU A 603 37.09 -52.47 -4.12
N ASP A 604 37.18 -53.04 -5.31
CA ASP A 604 37.71 -52.33 -6.51
C ASP A 604 36.73 -51.27 -7.00
N LYS A 605 35.45 -51.61 -7.12
CA LYS A 605 34.42 -50.64 -7.48
C LYS A 605 34.24 -49.58 -6.41
N SER A 606 34.29 -49.95 -5.13
CA SER A 606 34.21 -48.97 -4.02
C SER A 606 35.37 -47.99 -4.09
N MET A 607 36.59 -48.47 -4.27
CA MET A 607 37.76 -47.58 -4.43
C MET A 607 37.59 -46.59 -5.58
N LYS A 608 37.22 -47.11 -6.75
CA LYS A 608 36.99 -46.29 -7.95
C LYS A 608 35.90 -45.21 -7.70
N ALA A 609 34.78 -45.57 -7.07
CA ALA A 609 33.71 -44.65 -6.77
C ALA A 609 34.15 -43.55 -5.80
N LEU A 610 35.00 -43.88 -4.79
CA LEU A 610 35.55 -42.86 -3.86
C LEU A 610 36.55 -41.93 -4.57
N GLU A 611 37.39 -42.46 -5.48
CA GLU A 611 38.34 -41.64 -6.26
C GLU A 611 37.61 -40.74 -7.25
N ASP A 612 36.55 -41.24 -7.92
CA ASP A 612 35.68 -40.46 -8.76
C ASP A 612 35.01 -39.33 -7.98
N LEU A 613 34.49 -39.58 -6.76
CA LEU A 613 33.90 -38.56 -5.86
C LEU A 613 34.96 -37.51 -5.54
N ILE A 614 36.13 -37.90 -5.05
CA ILE A 614 37.22 -36.97 -4.65
C ILE A 614 37.63 -36.06 -5.82
N THR A 615 37.60 -36.61 -7.04
CA THR A 615 38.04 -35.87 -8.23
C THR A 615 36.97 -34.95 -8.78
N ARG A 616 35.71 -35.43 -8.83
CA ARG A 616 34.59 -34.68 -9.43
C ARG A 616 33.98 -33.63 -8.50
N TYR A 617 34.01 -33.86 -7.18
CA TYR A 617 33.39 -32.99 -6.18
C TYR A 617 34.41 -32.51 -5.12
N PRO A 618 35.46 -31.78 -5.54
CA PRO A 618 36.58 -31.40 -4.65
C PRO A 618 36.20 -30.51 -3.48
N ASN A 619 35.03 -29.88 -3.56
CA ASN A 619 34.48 -28.97 -2.49
C ASN A 619 33.47 -29.67 -1.56
N SER A 620 33.24 -30.98 -1.74
CA SER A 620 32.33 -31.76 -0.92
C SER A 620 32.86 -31.89 0.53
N ASP A 621 31.99 -31.74 1.49
CA ASP A 621 32.31 -31.98 2.91
C ASP A 621 32.60 -33.47 3.20
N LEU A 622 32.28 -34.35 2.27
CA LEU A 622 32.54 -35.80 2.37
C LEU A 622 33.98 -36.19 1.96
N ILE A 623 34.77 -35.29 1.41
CA ILE A 623 36.14 -35.59 0.94
C ILE A 623 37.03 -36.22 2.00
N PRO A 624 37.08 -35.72 3.25
CA PRO A 624 37.89 -36.33 4.29
C PRO A 624 37.43 -37.76 4.61
N THR A 625 36.10 -37.95 4.71
CA THR A 625 35.51 -39.26 4.99
C THR A 625 35.75 -40.25 3.82
N ALA A 626 35.62 -39.80 2.59
CA ALA A 626 35.89 -40.60 1.38
C ALA A 626 37.37 -41.04 1.31
N LYS A 627 38.32 -40.13 1.57
CA LYS A 627 39.74 -40.43 1.62
C LYS A 627 40.08 -41.49 2.71
N LEU A 628 39.51 -41.33 3.92
CA LEU A 628 39.69 -42.32 4.99
C LEU A 628 39.10 -43.67 4.62
N LYS A 629 37.96 -43.69 3.96
CA LYS A 629 37.33 -44.93 3.47
C LYS A 629 38.15 -45.60 2.39
N ALA A 630 38.73 -44.84 1.48
CA ALA A 630 39.68 -45.36 0.47
C ALA A 630 40.94 -46.02 1.14
N ILE A 631 41.45 -45.40 2.18
CA ILE A 631 42.57 -45.95 2.98
C ILE A 631 42.15 -47.22 3.70
N ASP A 632 40.96 -47.29 4.30
CA ASP A 632 40.42 -48.52 4.90
C ASP A 632 40.34 -49.67 3.91
N ILE A 633 39.98 -49.40 2.66
CA ILE A 633 39.96 -50.38 1.55
C ILE A 633 41.39 -50.87 1.26
N LEU A 634 42.39 -50.01 1.17
CA LEU A 634 43.79 -50.40 0.95
C LEU A 634 44.28 -51.28 2.09
N MET A 635 43.94 -50.93 3.32
CA MET A 635 44.30 -51.77 4.49
C MET A 635 43.64 -53.16 4.46
N LYS A 636 42.38 -53.26 3.99
CA LYS A 636 41.69 -54.54 3.80
C LYS A 636 42.29 -55.37 2.66
N LYS A 637 42.80 -54.72 1.61
CA LYS A 637 43.51 -55.36 0.50
C LYS A 637 44.98 -55.72 0.84
N ASP A 638 45.39 -55.40 2.06
CA ASP A 638 46.76 -55.57 2.58
C ASP A 638 47.83 -54.74 1.84
N ASP A 639 47.39 -53.69 1.13
CA ASP A 639 48.30 -52.70 0.50
C ASP A 639 48.69 -51.64 1.53
N LEU A 640 49.51 -52.10 2.48
CA LEU A 640 49.90 -51.25 3.62
C LEU A 640 50.82 -50.10 3.20
N SER A 641 51.59 -50.29 2.14
CA SER A 641 52.53 -49.25 1.64
C SER A 641 51.79 -48.04 1.10
N GLU A 642 50.82 -48.25 0.24
CA GLU A 642 50.00 -47.20 -0.33
C GLU A 642 49.11 -46.55 0.74
N ALA A 643 48.49 -47.37 1.63
CA ALA A 643 47.69 -46.87 2.72
C ALA A 643 48.49 -45.93 3.62
N LYS A 644 49.72 -46.27 3.98
CA LYS A 644 50.62 -45.47 4.79
C LYS A 644 50.97 -44.13 4.10
N GLY A 645 51.30 -44.17 2.81
CA GLY A 645 51.60 -42.97 2.01
C GLY A 645 50.41 -41.97 2.00
N ARG A 646 49.19 -42.51 1.76
CA ARG A 646 47.94 -41.69 1.77
C ARG A 646 47.61 -41.14 3.15
N LEU A 647 47.84 -41.91 4.25
CA LEU A 647 47.61 -41.47 5.63
C LEU A 647 48.55 -40.33 6.04
N LEU A 648 49.82 -40.39 5.71
CA LEU A 648 50.80 -39.34 6.05
C LEU A 648 50.43 -38.01 5.38
N LYS A 649 50.02 -38.08 4.11
CA LYS A 649 49.51 -36.91 3.36
C LYS A 649 48.20 -36.40 4.00
N PHE A 650 47.29 -37.31 4.31
CA PHE A 650 46.00 -36.98 4.93
C PHE A 650 46.17 -36.22 6.28
N ILE A 651 47.05 -36.71 7.15
CA ILE A 651 47.34 -36.05 8.45
C ILE A 651 47.87 -34.63 8.21
N THR A 652 48.68 -34.42 7.19
CA THR A 652 49.18 -33.09 6.84
C THR A 652 48.07 -32.18 6.39
N ASP A 653 47.16 -32.68 5.50
CA ASP A 653 46.06 -31.93 4.91
C ASP A 653 44.99 -31.57 5.96
N TYR A 654 44.76 -32.48 6.95
CA TYR A 654 43.67 -32.35 7.95
C TYR A 654 44.20 -32.22 9.39
N LYS A 655 45.35 -31.56 9.57
CA LYS A 655 45.96 -31.30 10.87
C LYS A 655 45.04 -30.55 11.82
N ASN A 656 45.07 -30.92 13.08
CA ASN A 656 44.22 -30.32 14.18
C ASN A 656 42.72 -30.55 13.98
N THR A 657 42.29 -31.53 13.24
CA THR A 657 40.90 -31.94 13.10
C THR A 657 40.61 -33.28 13.74
N ALA A 658 39.35 -33.64 13.94
CA ALA A 658 38.94 -34.95 14.38
C ALA A 658 39.37 -36.06 13.41
N PHE A 659 39.55 -35.76 12.14
CA PHE A 659 39.99 -36.70 11.07
C PHE A 659 41.47 -37.08 11.25
N GLU A 660 42.32 -36.18 11.74
CA GLU A 660 43.72 -36.47 12.07
C GLU A 660 43.81 -37.59 13.10
N LYS A 661 42.97 -37.58 14.14
CA LYS A 661 42.94 -38.61 15.19
C LYS A 661 42.61 -40.00 14.63
N VAL A 662 41.62 -40.04 13.72
CA VAL A 662 41.26 -41.31 13.03
C VAL A 662 42.40 -41.83 12.13
N ALA A 663 43.03 -40.90 11.41
CA ALA A 663 44.17 -41.26 10.53
C ALA A 663 45.39 -41.76 11.31
N SER A 664 45.70 -41.12 12.49
CA SER A 664 46.79 -41.59 13.38
C SER A 664 46.49 -42.98 13.96
N LYS A 665 45.20 -43.26 14.29
CA LYS A 665 44.79 -44.62 14.66
C LYS A 665 45.06 -45.65 13.58
N TYR A 666 44.72 -45.31 12.33
CA TYR A 666 45.00 -46.22 11.19
C TYR A 666 46.51 -46.43 10.96
N LEU A 667 47.36 -45.40 11.15
CA LEU A 667 48.82 -45.58 11.14
C LEU A 667 49.28 -46.49 12.27
N GLY A 668 48.70 -46.36 13.46
CA GLY A 668 48.93 -47.28 14.57
C GLY A 668 48.61 -48.74 14.18
N ASP A 669 47.48 -48.98 13.52
CA ASP A 669 47.04 -50.28 13.05
C ASP A 669 48.04 -50.88 12.01
N ILE A 670 48.53 -50.06 11.06
CA ILE A 670 49.54 -50.47 10.09
C ILE A 670 50.84 -50.81 10.78
N MET A 671 51.35 -49.94 11.71
CA MET A 671 52.59 -50.22 12.43
C MET A 671 52.48 -51.48 13.31
N LYS A 672 51.32 -51.74 13.87
CA LYS A 672 51.04 -52.99 14.58
C LYS A 672 51.13 -54.24 13.67
N LYS A 673 50.53 -54.16 12.47
CA LYS A 673 50.63 -55.22 11.46
C LYS A 673 52.10 -55.45 11.02
N GLU A 674 52.85 -54.37 10.85
CA GLU A 674 54.30 -54.44 10.50
C GLU A 674 55.19 -54.90 11.70
N ARG A 675 54.62 -55.24 12.86
CA ARG A 675 55.31 -55.58 14.10
C ARG A 675 56.25 -54.51 14.65
N LYS A 676 55.96 -53.23 14.36
CA LYS A 676 56.67 -52.07 14.85
C LYS A 676 55.97 -51.48 16.07
N ALA A 677 55.95 -52.25 17.14
CA ALA A 677 55.18 -51.95 18.35
C ALA A 677 55.45 -50.57 18.97
N LYS A 678 56.70 -50.07 18.94
CA LYS A 678 57.04 -48.74 19.50
C LYS A 678 56.44 -47.62 18.68
N GLU A 679 56.49 -47.71 17.35
CA GLU A 679 55.90 -46.73 16.42
C GLU A 679 54.36 -46.76 16.53
N ALA A 680 53.78 -47.96 16.60
CA ALA A 680 52.36 -48.15 16.80
C ALA A 680 51.85 -47.44 18.06
N ILE A 681 52.54 -47.59 19.19
CA ILE A 681 52.19 -46.91 20.44
C ILE A 681 52.23 -45.40 20.28
N SER A 682 53.22 -44.83 19.54
CA SER A 682 53.28 -43.38 19.30
C SER A 682 52.05 -42.89 18.58
N TYR A 683 51.70 -43.52 17.44
CA TYR A 683 50.53 -43.12 16.64
C TYR A 683 49.21 -43.34 17.38
N TYR A 684 49.08 -44.42 18.15
CA TYR A 684 47.90 -44.63 18.99
C TYR A 684 47.74 -43.53 20.09
N LYS A 685 48.83 -43.09 20.68
CA LYS A 685 48.82 -41.99 21.66
C LYS A 685 48.41 -40.67 21.02
N GLU A 686 48.88 -40.41 19.81
CA GLU A 686 48.51 -39.24 19.01
C GLU A 686 47.02 -39.27 18.58
N SER A 687 46.42 -40.46 18.40
CA SER A 687 45.04 -40.66 18.04
C SER A 687 44.03 -40.41 19.18
N LEU A 688 44.48 -40.46 20.45
CA LEU A 688 43.61 -40.21 21.58
C LEU A 688 43.16 -38.76 21.62
N ASP A 689 41.92 -38.54 22.02
CA ASP A 689 41.30 -37.24 22.22
C ASP A 689 40.48 -37.22 23.52
N GLU A 690 39.74 -36.16 23.79
CA GLU A 690 38.96 -35.97 25.01
C GLU A 690 37.66 -36.79 25.10
N ARG A 691 37.28 -37.52 24.05
CA ARG A 691 36.06 -38.32 23.98
C ARG A 691 36.14 -39.51 24.91
N ARG A 692 35.12 -39.66 25.77
CA ARG A 692 34.99 -40.80 26.73
C ARG A 692 34.11 -41.89 26.12
N GLY A 693 34.66 -42.72 25.22
CA GLY A 693 33.89 -43.76 24.55
C GLY A 693 34.76 -44.95 24.10
N ASP A 694 34.11 -45.94 23.57
CA ASP A 694 34.71 -47.23 23.15
C ASP A 694 35.89 -47.08 22.16
N PHE A 695 35.87 -46.05 21.31
CA PHE A 695 36.95 -45.74 20.39
C PHE A 695 38.27 -45.50 21.15
N ASN A 696 38.32 -44.56 22.05
CA ASN A 696 39.52 -44.24 22.84
C ASN A 696 39.85 -45.34 23.87
N ALA A 697 38.82 -45.97 24.45
CA ALA A 697 39.02 -47.11 25.36
C ALA A 697 39.72 -48.28 24.65
N GLY A 698 39.32 -48.62 23.42
CA GLY A 698 39.92 -49.67 22.57
C GLY A 698 41.35 -49.35 22.17
N ILE A 699 41.65 -48.08 21.86
CA ILE A 699 43.00 -47.63 21.56
C ILE A 699 43.87 -47.75 22.82
N GLN A 700 43.40 -47.31 23.97
CA GLN A 700 44.10 -47.35 25.23
C GLN A 700 44.41 -48.79 25.64
N LEU A 701 43.43 -49.69 25.46
CA LEU A 701 43.65 -51.15 25.65
C LEU A 701 44.73 -51.69 24.72
N THR A 702 44.72 -51.32 23.45
CA THR A 702 45.72 -51.76 22.45
C THR A 702 47.11 -51.24 22.80
N ILE A 703 47.25 -50.02 23.30
CA ILE A 703 48.53 -49.47 23.78
C ILE A 703 49.05 -50.36 24.94
N GLY A 704 48.21 -50.77 25.87
CA GLY A 704 48.58 -51.67 26.96
C GLY A 704 49.06 -53.01 26.45
N GLN A 705 48.38 -53.63 25.46
CA GLN A 705 48.77 -54.89 24.84
C GLN A 705 50.14 -54.78 24.17
N LEU A 706 50.41 -53.69 23.44
CA LEU A 706 51.69 -53.48 22.81
C LEU A 706 52.85 -53.27 23.78
N TYR A 707 52.61 -52.64 24.94
CA TYR A 707 53.61 -52.57 26.01
C TYR A 707 53.88 -53.94 26.59
N GLU A 708 52.87 -54.80 26.74
CA GLU A 708 53.05 -56.21 27.17
C GLU A 708 53.89 -56.99 26.18
N GLU A 709 53.65 -56.87 24.88
CA GLU A 709 54.45 -57.52 23.81
C GLU A 709 55.93 -57.07 23.84
N LEU A 710 56.19 -55.80 24.21
CA LEU A 710 57.55 -55.27 24.35
C LEU A 710 58.22 -55.63 25.63
N GLY A 711 57.54 -56.39 26.56
CA GLY A 711 58.03 -56.74 27.85
C GLY A 711 57.98 -55.63 28.91
N GLY A 712 57.38 -54.51 28.60
CA GLY A 712 57.20 -53.35 29.50
C GLY A 712 56.03 -53.57 30.46
N LEU A 713 56.09 -54.51 31.34
CA LEU A 713 54.95 -54.96 32.16
C LEU A 713 54.34 -53.85 33.03
N ASP A 714 55.18 -53.01 33.64
CA ASP A 714 54.66 -51.87 34.43
C ASP A 714 53.93 -50.83 33.61
N SER A 715 54.44 -50.55 32.40
CA SER A 715 53.75 -49.63 31.42
C SER A 715 52.46 -50.26 30.94
N ALA A 716 52.39 -51.54 30.65
CA ALA A 716 51.19 -52.28 30.29
C ALA A 716 50.11 -52.21 31.37
N VAL A 717 50.49 -52.49 32.65
CA VAL A 717 49.59 -52.34 33.77
C VAL A 717 49.05 -50.94 33.90
N ALA A 718 49.89 -49.90 33.79
CA ALA A 718 49.45 -48.51 33.80
C ALA A 718 48.44 -48.16 32.75
N GLU A 719 48.65 -48.60 31.48
CA GLU A 719 47.74 -48.29 30.35
C GLU A 719 46.41 -49.07 30.52
N TYR A 720 46.43 -50.34 30.98
CA TYR A 720 45.18 -51.07 31.27
C TYR A 720 44.37 -50.43 32.41
N MET A 721 45.02 -49.93 33.46
CA MET A 721 44.33 -49.22 34.52
C MET A 721 43.68 -47.93 34.06
N LYS A 722 44.32 -47.20 33.13
CA LYS A 722 43.73 -45.99 32.49
C LYS A 722 42.39 -46.31 31.81
N VAL A 723 42.23 -47.48 31.17
CA VAL A 723 40.97 -47.85 30.51
C VAL A 723 39.82 -47.78 31.54
N GLY A 724 39.96 -48.42 32.67
CA GLY A 724 38.91 -48.43 33.69
C GLY A 724 38.71 -47.09 34.44
N TYR A 725 39.75 -46.25 34.46
CA TYR A 725 39.69 -44.97 35.17
C TYR A 725 39.13 -43.85 34.25
N ILE A 726 39.55 -43.79 32.99
CA ILE A 726 39.19 -42.73 32.06
C ILE A 726 37.86 -43.04 31.32
N TYR A 727 37.60 -44.34 31.04
CA TYR A 727 36.50 -44.81 30.20
C TYR A 727 35.56 -45.78 30.93
N PRO A 728 35.03 -45.43 32.12
CA PRO A 728 34.25 -46.38 32.96
C PRO A 728 32.99 -46.90 32.26
N ASP A 729 32.41 -46.14 31.34
CA ASP A 729 31.18 -46.51 30.65
C ASP A 729 31.40 -47.55 29.53
N SER A 730 32.63 -47.78 29.09
CA SER A 730 33.02 -48.81 28.12
C SER A 730 33.14 -50.18 28.74
N THR A 731 32.06 -50.68 29.40
CA THR A 731 32.04 -51.83 30.32
C THR A 731 32.75 -53.07 29.77
N GLY A 732 32.53 -53.52 28.54
CA GLY A 732 33.18 -54.67 27.93
C GLY A 732 34.70 -54.51 27.74
N ILE A 733 35.15 -53.30 27.31
CA ILE A 733 36.58 -53.00 27.16
C ILE A 733 37.25 -52.88 28.51
N VAL A 734 36.56 -52.26 29.49
CA VAL A 734 37.04 -52.13 30.88
C VAL A 734 37.22 -53.51 31.52
N SER A 735 36.25 -54.43 31.36
CA SER A 735 36.33 -55.75 31.90
C SER A 735 37.55 -56.52 31.28
N ASN A 736 37.73 -56.44 30.00
CA ASN A 736 38.87 -57.04 29.32
C ASN A 736 40.22 -56.47 29.79
N ALA A 737 40.33 -55.11 29.85
CA ALA A 737 41.51 -54.43 30.36
C ALA A 737 41.82 -54.82 31.79
N THR A 738 40.79 -54.99 32.65
CA THR A 738 40.93 -55.38 34.10
C THR A 738 41.45 -56.80 34.19
N ILE A 739 41.00 -57.78 33.39
CA ILE A 739 41.50 -59.11 33.32
C ILE A 739 42.98 -59.14 32.93
N LEU A 740 43.33 -58.44 31.86
CA LEU A 740 44.70 -58.38 31.34
C LEU A 740 45.62 -57.75 32.40
N CYS A 741 45.18 -56.67 33.04
CA CYS A 741 45.92 -56.06 34.16
C CYS A 741 46.12 -57.02 35.36
N GLY A 742 45.05 -57.71 35.81
CA GLY A 742 45.08 -58.65 36.84
C GLY A 742 46.08 -59.82 36.61
N ARG A 743 46.05 -60.36 35.37
CA ARG A 743 47.02 -61.42 34.92
C ARG A 743 48.46 -60.94 34.96
N LEU A 744 48.74 -59.71 34.57
CA LEU A 744 50.09 -59.17 34.61
C LEU A 744 50.57 -58.93 36.06
N LEU A 745 49.68 -58.45 36.92
CA LEU A 745 49.99 -58.29 38.38
C LEU A 745 50.27 -59.63 39.05
N GLU A 746 49.52 -60.68 38.67
CA GLU A 746 49.83 -62.05 39.16
C GLU A 746 51.22 -62.45 38.69
N LYS A 747 51.55 -62.25 37.43
CA LYS A 747 52.87 -62.56 36.81
C LYS A 747 54.02 -61.79 37.49
N GLN A 748 53.72 -60.57 38.02
CA GLN A 748 54.65 -59.76 38.80
C GLN A 748 54.70 -60.15 40.28
N GLY A 749 53.92 -61.12 40.77
CA GLY A 749 53.82 -61.50 42.16
C GLY A 749 52.99 -60.53 43.03
N LYS A 750 52.30 -59.57 42.46
CA LYS A 750 51.44 -58.56 43.07
C LYS A 750 50.02 -59.08 43.28
N ILE A 751 49.92 -60.24 44.03
CA ILE A 751 48.67 -61.01 44.13
C ILE A 751 47.56 -60.20 44.79
N SER A 752 47.84 -59.44 45.84
CA SER A 752 46.82 -58.61 46.49
C SER A 752 46.18 -57.54 45.58
N GLU A 753 46.95 -56.99 44.64
CA GLU A 753 46.41 -55.97 43.67
C GLU A 753 45.59 -56.68 42.61
N ALA A 754 46.00 -57.86 42.13
CA ALA A 754 45.25 -58.68 41.22
C ALA A 754 43.85 -59.04 41.72
N ILE A 755 43.79 -59.52 42.98
CA ILE A 755 42.54 -59.85 43.67
C ILE A 755 41.61 -58.65 43.74
N LYS A 756 42.10 -57.44 44.08
CA LYS A 756 41.31 -56.24 44.09
C LYS A 756 40.69 -55.90 42.71
N LEU A 757 41.40 -56.11 41.62
CA LEU A 757 40.91 -55.89 40.27
C LEU A 757 39.87 -56.92 39.86
N TYR A 758 40.08 -58.19 40.14
CA TYR A 758 39.11 -59.26 39.83
C TYR A 758 37.82 -59.07 40.61
N LYS A 759 37.86 -58.62 41.86
CA LYS A 759 36.68 -58.28 42.68
C LYS A 759 35.85 -57.20 42.06
N LYS A 760 36.48 -56.22 41.41
CA LYS A 760 35.74 -55.12 40.77
C LYS A 760 34.81 -55.53 39.60
N ILE A 761 35.18 -56.62 38.89
CA ILE A 761 34.44 -57.08 37.72
C ILE A 761 33.68 -58.39 38.02
N SER A 762 33.89 -59.06 39.14
CA SER A 762 33.28 -60.38 39.47
C SER A 762 31.73 -60.30 39.45
N ASP A 763 31.12 -59.17 39.74
CA ASP A 763 29.68 -59.01 39.82
C ASP A 763 29.08 -58.41 38.57
N MET A 764 29.89 -58.17 37.51
CA MET A 764 29.43 -57.66 36.25
C MET A 764 28.79 -58.77 35.35
N ASP A 765 27.90 -58.44 34.50
CA ASP A 765 27.30 -59.37 33.54
C ASP A 765 28.15 -59.44 32.25
N THR A 766 29.34 -60.00 32.40
CA THR A 766 30.33 -60.15 31.28
C THR A 766 31.01 -61.50 31.31
N LYS A 767 31.51 -61.99 30.17
CA LYS A 767 32.29 -63.20 30.11
C LYS A 767 33.57 -63.16 30.99
N GLU A 768 34.13 -61.97 31.06
CA GLU A 768 35.29 -61.64 31.87
C GLU A 768 35.03 -61.80 33.36
N ALA A 769 33.81 -61.58 33.83
CA ALA A 769 33.40 -61.75 35.21
C ALA A 769 33.48 -63.22 35.66
N GLU A 770 33.17 -64.19 34.80
CA GLU A 770 33.33 -65.64 35.08
C GLU A 770 34.77 -65.96 35.30
N PHE A 771 35.67 -65.53 34.40
CA PHE A 771 37.11 -65.71 34.54
C PHE A 771 37.63 -65.11 35.87
N ALA A 772 37.19 -63.90 36.23
CA ALA A 772 37.57 -63.24 37.49
C ALA A 772 37.13 -64.04 38.70
N LYS A 773 35.93 -64.62 38.72
CA LYS A 773 35.41 -65.49 39.78
C LYS A 773 36.26 -66.77 39.91
N GLU A 774 36.68 -67.41 38.84
CA GLU A 774 37.53 -68.57 38.88
C GLU A 774 38.91 -68.23 39.40
N ARG A 775 39.50 -67.09 38.99
CA ARG A 775 40.81 -66.69 39.49
C ARG A 775 40.76 -66.31 40.98
N LEU A 776 39.72 -65.67 41.45
CA LEU A 776 39.54 -65.37 42.87
C LEU A 776 39.55 -66.65 43.73
N LYS A 777 38.84 -67.72 43.33
CA LYS A 777 38.83 -69.02 44.04
C LYS A 777 40.20 -69.65 44.13
N ILE A 778 41.13 -69.31 43.24
CA ILE A 778 42.50 -69.89 43.28
C ILE A 778 43.45 -69.01 44.09
N LEU A 779 43.24 -67.71 44.12
CA LEU A 779 44.16 -66.73 44.69
C LEU A 779 43.81 -66.34 46.13
N GLU A 780 42.57 -66.50 46.55
CA GLU A 780 42.08 -66.38 47.89
C GLU A 780 42.16 -67.72 48.63
#